data_1a1b562a5bfd8f423e20df49686bab1f
#
_entry.id   1a1b562a5bfd8f423e20df49686bab1f
#
_cell.length_a   1.000
_cell.length_b   1.000
_cell.length_c   1.000
_cell.angle_alpha   90.00
_cell.angle_beta   90.00
_cell.angle_gamma   90.00
#
_symmetry.space_group_name_H-M   'P 1'
#
loop_
_entity.id
_entity.type
_entity.pdbx_description
1 polymer ?
#
loop_
_entity_poly.entity_id
_entity_poly.type
_entity_poly.pdbx_seq_one_letter_code
_entity_poly.pdbx_strand_id
1 'polypeptide(L)'
;MTSARKVTSFATIEIVLILVVSALAYLPNLSQAGYYRDDWYYMLDRSKGGPTVFPVMFSIDRPARGPVLEAYYSVFGLQPLPYHAAAYAWRLLGGLAALWLFRRLWPRQRWAAITGALLFTIYPGYLWWVEGVEYQPMVISAALQVASIAMTLEAIRTRRLAPKISWLAGSILTGWGYLALVDYAIGMEVFRFLCVFVVVTRGQNTLSLLKKGLLALRAWAIYAIIPAVYLVWKKYFFQNIRSDTNLRVQLDIFLQAPLQNGAAWVEHFIQSSLNVGVLAWGTPFYLKFPLLFSMPLSQLALALALAAGAVACVIIADAWLKKAQSLADAPAAPAADPQPAALPPAGAPWQAEAVWIGGLGVAAGVVPVIIANRYIIFDYYSHYALPASLAAVALAVGLMGYLTAQRARLALVCLLTATSVLTQYAVSSQAVQEEQIVRNFWWQVTWRAPGGIQAGTTLIAYYPGVNYGEDSDIVVGPANFIYYPQKEDTLPVLYPLAVLPMTSYMPRDVLAGGPALLNDYRTHIMKIDYGQILAMSQPTDGACVHVFDGRWPRYSSDENERMLLVGGTSKIQTVLPPTANPIQPPAIQFGVEPAHGWCYYYQKAELALQLSDYQAVSTLGTQAASLSLQPADPVEWMPFVQAYAALGDQPRLSQAAGKITPTRSLKVEACTTLQTMQSLGTPITAQAEDLFCK
;
A
#
# COMPACT_ATOMS: atom_id res chain seq x y z
N MET A 1 -37.00 -29.21 -15.84
CA MET A 1 -35.69 -28.71 -16.34
C MET A 1 -35.60 -27.19 -16.53
N THR A 2 -36.69 -26.43 -16.65
CA THR A 2 -36.68 -24.97 -16.92
C THR A 2 -36.30 -24.09 -15.72
N SER A 3 -36.68 -24.45 -14.49
CA SER A 3 -36.38 -23.66 -13.29
C SER A 3 -34.89 -23.69 -12.89
N ALA A 4 -34.24 -24.84 -12.98
CA ALA A 4 -32.81 -24.97 -12.65
C ALA A 4 -31.92 -24.19 -13.65
N ARG A 5 -32.23 -24.18 -14.94
CA ARG A 5 -31.51 -23.40 -15.97
C ARG A 5 -31.62 -21.88 -15.76
N LYS A 6 -32.79 -21.41 -15.28
CA LYS A 6 -33.03 -19.98 -15.02
C LYS A 6 -32.22 -19.50 -13.76
N VAL A 7 -32.16 -20.32 -12.71
CA VAL A 7 -31.41 -20.00 -11.47
C VAL A 7 -29.90 -19.96 -11.73
N THR A 8 -29.37 -20.87 -12.54
CA THR A 8 -27.96 -20.89 -12.96
C THR A 8 -27.58 -19.65 -13.76
N SER A 9 -28.46 -19.18 -14.66
CA SER A 9 -28.20 -17.97 -15.47
C SER A 9 -28.06 -16.70 -14.63
N PHE A 10 -28.85 -16.50 -13.58
CA PHE A 10 -28.74 -15.33 -12.70
C PHE A 10 -27.47 -15.32 -11.87
N ALA A 11 -27.11 -16.47 -11.28
CA ALA A 11 -25.91 -16.58 -10.47
C ALA A 11 -24.65 -16.29 -11.30
N THR A 12 -24.63 -16.72 -12.55
CA THR A 12 -23.51 -16.49 -13.47
C THR A 12 -23.31 -15.00 -13.76
N ILE A 13 -24.39 -14.25 -14.07
CA ILE A 13 -24.30 -12.81 -14.37
C ILE A 13 -23.74 -12.03 -13.17
N GLU A 14 -24.22 -12.33 -11.97
CA GLU A 14 -23.78 -11.64 -10.75
C GLU A 14 -22.31 -11.91 -10.45
N ILE A 15 -21.84 -13.14 -10.60
CA ILE A 15 -20.45 -13.52 -10.43
C ILE A 15 -19.57 -12.86 -11.50
N VAL A 16 -19.98 -12.93 -12.77
CA VAL A 16 -19.23 -12.32 -13.89
C VAL A 16 -19.10 -10.81 -13.71
N LEU A 17 -20.15 -10.12 -13.27
CA LEU A 17 -20.07 -8.68 -12.98
C LEU A 17 -18.99 -8.36 -11.94
N ILE A 18 -18.97 -9.08 -10.81
CA ILE A 18 -17.99 -8.87 -9.75
C ILE A 18 -16.57 -9.17 -10.27
N LEU A 19 -16.40 -10.28 -11.01
CA LEU A 19 -15.12 -10.67 -11.61
C LEU A 19 -14.59 -9.58 -12.55
N VAL A 20 -15.42 -9.15 -13.51
CA VAL A 20 -14.99 -8.20 -14.54
C VAL A 20 -14.69 -6.83 -13.94
N VAL A 21 -15.59 -6.28 -13.10
CA VAL A 21 -15.38 -4.95 -12.52
C VAL A 21 -14.19 -4.94 -11.56
N SER A 22 -14.02 -6.00 -10.75
CA SER A 22 -12.83 -6.09 -9.89
C SER A 22 -11.54 -6.21 -10.70
N ALA A 23 -11.56 -6.95 -11.81
CA ALA A 23 -10.40 -7.05 -12.71
C ALA A 23 -10.05 -5.68 -13.31
N LEU A 24 -11.06 -4.91 -13.78
CA LEU A 24 -10.85 -3.55 -14.29
C LEU A 24 -10.29 -2.59 -13.23
N ALA A 25 -10.65 -2.80 -11.95
CA ALA A 25 -10.18 -1.95 -10.86
C ALA A 25 -8.75 -2.26 -10.38
N TYR A 26 -8.33 -3.53 -10.38
CA TYR A 26 -7.10 -3.95 -9.68
C TYR A 26 -6.02 -4.55 -10.58
N LEU A 27 -6.35 -5.10 -11.77
CA LEU A 27 -5.36 -5.80 -12.58
C LEU A 27 -4.53 -4.93 -13.54
N PRO A 28 -4.94 -3.71 -13.97
CA PRO A 28 -4.22 -3.00 -15.04
C PRO A 28 -2.72 -2.79 -14.78
N ASN A 29 -2.33 -2.50 -13.53
CA ASN A 29 -0.94 -2.26 -13.14
C ASN A 29 -0.30 -3.44 -12.38
N LEU A 30 -1.01 -4.56 -12.22
CA LEU A 30 -0.59 -5.66 -11.36
C LEU A 30 0.76 -6.27 -11.79
N SER A 31 1.00 -6.38 -13.10
CA SER A 31 2.24 -6.95 -13.63
C SER A 31 3.47 -6.07 -13.41
N GLN A 32 3.27 -4.80 -13.07
CA GLN A 32 4.33 -3.82 -12.82
C GLN A 32 4.55 -3.60 -11.32
N ALA A 33 3.66 -4.16 -10.46
CA ALA A 33 3.75 -4.02 -9.03
C ALA A 33 4.95 -4.78 -8.47
N GLY A 34 5.76 -4.11 -7.68
CA GLY A 34 6.90 -4.68 -6.96
C GLY A 34 6.73 -4.58 -5.45
N TYR A 35 7.81 -4.43 -4.72
CA TYR A 35 7.74 -4.18 -3.28
C TYR A 35 7.45 -2.70 -3.02
N TYR A 36 6.57 -2.45 -2.08
CA TYR A 36 6.17 -1.11 -1.71
C TYR A 36 6.26 -0.96 -0.20
N ARG A 37 6.92 0.09 0.30
CA ARG A 37 7.07 0.43 1.73
C ARG A 37 7.59 -0.74 2.59
N ASP A 38 6.80 -1.22 3.54
CA ASP A 38 7.18 -2.27 4.50
C ASP A 38 7.50 -3.63 3.83
N ASP A 39 7.00 -3.87 2.62
CA ASP A 39 7.34 -5.09 1.88
C ASP A 39 8.87 -5.26 1.73
N TRP A 40 9.62 -4.14 1.59
CA TRP A 40 11.07 -4.18 1.41
C TRP A 40 11.81 -4.84 2.58
N TYR A 41 11.57 -4.39 3.82
CA TYR A 41 12.30 -4.98 4.94
C TYR A 41 11.73 -6.35 5.33
N TYR A 42 10.43 -6.61 5.15
CA TYR A 42 9.87 -7.95 5.37
C TYR A 42 10.59 -8.98 4.53
N MET A 43 10.75 -8.69 3.25
CA MET A 43 11.36 -9.62 2.30
C MET A 43 12.87 -9.71 2.48
N LEU A 44 13.53 -8.60 2.80
CA LEU A 44 14.96 -8.60 3.11
C LEU A 44 15.26 -9.43 4.37
N ASP A 45 14.57 -9.15 5.48
CA ASP A 45 14.74 -9.89 6.73
C ASP A 45 14.57 -11.39 6.51
N ARG A 46 13.47 -11.76 5.82
CA ARG A 46 13.21 -13.17 5.53
C ARG A 46 14.27 -13.81 4.65
N SER A 47 14.77 -13.10 3.66
CA SER A 47 15.81 -13.63 2.76
C SER A 47 17.13 -13.84 3.47
N LYS A 48 17.48 -12.96 4.42
CA LYS A 48 18.74 -13.04 5.18
C LYS A 48 18.64 -13.93 6.42
N GLY A 49 17.59 -13.78 7.21
CA GLY A 49 17.46 -14.42 8.52
C GLY A 49 16.75 -15.78 8.53
N GLY A 50 16.27 -16.27 7.36
CA GLY A 50 15.72 -17.63 7.24
C GLY A 50 14.25 -17.78 7.70
N PRO A 51 13.74 -19.03 7.80
CA PRO A 51 12.31 -19.31 7.94
C PRO A 51 11.69 -18.92 9.29
N THR A 52 12.50 -18.59 10.27
CA THR A 52 12.03 -18.14 11.59
C THR A 52 11.71 -16.66 11.64
N VAL A 53 12.09 -15.87 10.64
CA VAL A 53 11.92 -14.43 10.61
C VAL A 53 10.47 -14.01 10.77
N PHE A 54 9.56 -14.43 9.89
CA PHE A 54 8.16 -14.03 10.00
C PHE A 54 7.48 -14.51 11.30
N PRO A 55 7.65 -15.77 11.74
CA PRO A 55 7.17 -16.17 13.06
C PRO A 55 7.67 -15.28 14.20
N VAL A 56 8.95 -14.91 14.23
CA VAL A 56 9.53 -14.05 15.27
C VAL A 56 9.04 -12.60 15.12
N MET A 57 9.07 -12.04 13.91
CA MET A 57 8.64 -10.67 13.59
C MET A 57 7.23 -10.37 14.11
N PHE A 58 6.31 -11.31 13.96
CA PHE A 58 4.92 -11.14 14.36
C PHE A 58 4.58 -11.73 15.74
N SER A 59 5.51 -12.43 16.38
CA SER A 59 5.31 -12.98 17.74
C SER A 59 5.00 -11.88 18.76
N ILE A 60 5.46 -10.68 18.52
CA ILE A 60 5.35 -9.54 19.43
C ILE A 60 3.95 -8.90 19.48
N ASP A 61 3.17 -9.00 18.39
CA ASP A 61 1.85 -8.34 18.29
C ASP A 61 0.75 -9.19 17.63
N ARG A 62 1.04 -9.93 16.57
CA ARG A 62 0.07 -10.66 15.72
C ARG A 62 0.60 -12.02 15.26
N PRO A 63 0.80 -12.98 16.16
CA PRO A 63 1.56 -14.21 15.88
C PRO A 63 1.01 -15.07 14.74
N ALA A 64 -0.29 -15.00 14.43
CA ALA A 64 -0.85 -15.75 13.31
C ALA A 64 -0.41 -15.25 11.93
N ARG A 65 0.09 -14.03 11.80
CA ARG A 65 0.57 -13.49 10.53
C ARG A 65 1.85 -14.18 10.09
N GLY A 66 2.76 -14.46 11.02
CA GLY A 66 4.05 -15.06 10.72
C GLY A 66 3.94 -16.37 9.92
N PRO A 67 3.24 -17.41 10.42
CA PRO A 67 3.05 -18.65 9.67
C PRO A 67 2.36 -18.47 8.31
N VAL A 68 1.43 -17.52 8.18
CA VAL A 68 0.76 -17.23 6.91
C VAL A 68 1.76 -16.67 5.91
N LEU A 69 2.54 -15.65 6.28
CA LEU A 69 3.54 -15.06 5.40
C LEU A 69 4.67 -16.02 5.07
N GLU A 70 5.09 -16.88 6.02
CA GLU A 70 6.07 -17.92 5.77
C GLU A 70 5.56 -18.95 4.74
N ALA A 71 4.29 -19.35 4.83
CA ALA A 71 3.69 -20.23 3.85
C ALA A 71 3.68 -19.61 2.44
N TYR A 72 3.38 -18.33 2.33
CA TYR A 72 3.45 -17.61 1.05
C TYR A 72 4.88 -17.51 0.55
N TYR A 73 5.83 -17.16 1.41
CA TYR A 73 7.23 -17.05 1.02
C TYR A 73 7.80 -18.40 0.55
N SER A 74 7.42 -19.50 1.20
CA SER A 74 7.89 -20.84 0.80
C SER A 74 7.44 -21.24 -0.61
N VAL A 75 6.34 -20.64 -1.12
CA VAL A 75 5.80 -20.89 -2.47
C VAL A 75 6.27 -19.84 -3.47
N PHE A 76 6.29 -18.57 -3.09
CA PHE A 76 6.51 -17.44 -4.01
C PHE A 76 7.94 -16.90 -3.96
N GLY A 77 8.69 -17.18 -2.90
CA GLY A 77 10.03 -16.65 -2.68
C GLY A 77 10.04 -15.12 -2.70
N LEU A 78 11.01 -14.57 -3.42
CA LEU A 78 11.19 -13.11 -3.57
C LEU A 78 10.41 -12.51 -4.75
N GLN A 79 9.50 -13.26 -5.40
CA GLN A 79 8.73 -12.74 -6.54
C GLN A 79 7.57 -11.87 -6.04
N PRO A 80 7.49 -10.55 -6.35
CA PRO A 80 6.42 -9.69 -5.83
C PRO A 80 5.05 -9.98 -6.47
N LEU A 81 4.99 -10.24 -7.77
CA LEU A 81 3.74 -10.44 -8.51
C LEU A 81 2.80 -11.50 -7.91
N PRO A 82 3.26 -12.70 -7.49
CA PRO A 82 2.38 -13.69 -6.88
C PRO A 82 1.71 -13.21 -5.58
N TYR A 83 2.37 -12.36 -4.78
CA TYR A 83 1.76 -11.80 -3.56
C TYR A 83 0.59 -10.88 -3.90
N HIS A 84 0.78 -9.96 -4.86
CA HIS A 84 -0.30 -9.09 -5.33
C HIS A 84 -1.45 -9.89 -5.97
N ALA A 85 -1.14 -10.91 -6.76
CA ALA A 85 -2.15 -11.78 -7.34
C ALA A 85 -2.95 -12.55 -6.28
N ALA A 86 -2.29 -13.05 -5.24
CA ALA A 86 -2.94 -13.72 -4.12
C ALA A 86 -3.81 -12.75 -3.30
N ALA A 87 -3.33 -11.52 -3.04
CA ALA A 87 -4.11 -10.49 -2.38
C ALA A 87 -5.38 -10.15 -3.18
N TYR A 88 -5.26 -10.00 -4.51
CA TYR A 88 -6.42 -9.81 -5.39
C TYR A 88 -7.39 -11.00 -5.33
N ALA A 89 -6.90 -12.24 -5.37
CA ALA A 89 -7.73 -13.44 -5.28
C ALA A 89 -8.53 -13.48 -3.97
N TRP A 90 -7.91 -13.17 -2.83
CA TRP A 90 -8.61 -13.08 -1.54
C TRP A 90 -9.65 -11.97 -1.51
N ARG A 91 -9.35 -10.82 -2.11
CA ARG A 91 -10.31 -9.72 -2.22
C ARG A 91 -11.54 -10.13 -3.03
N LEU A 92 -11.33 -10.82 -4.15
CA LEU A 92 -12.40 -11.39 -4.96
C LEU A 92 -13.22 -12.43 -4.20
N LEU A 93 -12.57 -13.35 -3.49
CA LEU A 93 -13.26 -14.33 -2.63
C LEU A 93 -14.09 -13.63 -1.55
N GLY A 94 -13.58 -12.56 -0.96
CA GLY A 94 -14.34 -11.71 -0.03
C GLY A 94 -15.58 -11.10 -0.67
N GLY A 95 -15.48 -10.60 -1.91
CA GLY A 95 -16.60 -10.08 -2.68
C GLY A 95 -17.66 -11.14 -3.00
N LEU A 96 -17.24 -12.33 -3.38
CA LEU A 96 -18.15 -13.47 -3.59
C LEU A 96 -18.82 -13.93 -2.29
N ALA A 97 -18.10 -13.93 -1.19
CA ALA A 97 -18.66 -14.20 0.13
C ALA A 97 -19.66 -13.11 0.56
N ALA A 98 -19.42 -11.84 0.21
CA ALA A 98 -20.37 -10.75 0.44
C ALA A 98 -21.66 -10.91 -0.39
N LEU A 99 -21.55 -11.35 -1.65
CA LEU A 99 -22.70 -11.72 -2.46
C LEU A 99 -23.53 -12.83 -1.79
N TRP A 100 -22.85 -13.87 -1.31
CA TRP A 100 -23.48 -14.95 -0.56
C TRP A 100 -24.19 -14.44 0.69
N LEU A 101 -23.50 -13.64 1.54
CA LEU A 101 -24.05 -13.06 2.76
C LEU A 101 -25.30 -12.21 2.48
N PHE A 102 -25.22 -11.26 1.56
CA PHE A 102 -26.34 -10.35 1.27
C PHE A 102 -27.54 -11.08 0.64
N ARG A 103 -27.31 -12.12 -0.16
CA ARG A 103 -28.39 -13.00 -0.64
C ARG A 103 -29.09 -13.74 0.49
N ARG A 104 -28.36 -14.06 1.58
CA ARG A 104 -28.93 -14.69 2.79
C ARG A 104 -29.64 -13.67 3.68
N LEU A 105 -29.12 -12.46 3.77
CA LEU A 105 -29.79 -11.41 4.51
C LEU A 105 -31.09 -10.97 3.83
N TRP A 106 -31.05 -10.69 2.54
CA TRP A 106 -32.19 -10.15 1.77
C TRP A 106 -32.49 -10.99 0.52
N PRO A 107 -33.05 -12.20 0.66
CA PRO A 107 -33.20 -13.17 -0.44
C PRO A 107 -34.01 -12.66 -1.65
N ARG A 108 -34.96 -11.73 -1.40
CA ARG A 108 -35.80 -11.14 -2.44
C ARG A 108 -35.18 -9.90 -3.09
N GLN A 109 -34.08 -9.39 -2.56
CA GLN A 109 -33.45 -8.13 -2.98
C GLN A 109 -32.15 -8.40 -3.72
N ARG A 110 -32.25 -8.99 -4.91
CA ARG A 110 -31.07 -9.34 -5.73
C ARG A 110 -30.22 -8.12 -6.04
N TRP A 111 -30.86 -6.99 -6.38
CA TRP A 111 -30.17 -5.74 -6.62
C TRP A 111 -29.29 -5.35 -5.43
N ALA A 112 -29.84 -5.40 -4.24
CA ALA A 112 -29.08 -5.06 -3.02
C ALA A 112 -27.88 -6.00 -2.80
N ALA A 113 -28.07 -7.30 -3.04
CA ALA A 113 -27.00 -8.28 -2.88
C ALA A 113 -25.86 -8.08 -3.88
N ILE A 114 -26.16 -7.84 -5.14
CA ILE A 114 -25.15 -7.60 -6.19
C ILE A 114 -24.43 -6.28 -5.95
N THR A 115 -25.18 -5.19 -5.73
CA THR A 115 -24.59 -3.87 -5.49
C THR A 115 -23.73 -3.89 -4.25
N GLY A 116 -24.18 -4.53 -3.16
CA GLY A 116 -23.40 -4.68 -1.94
C GLY A 116 -22.11 -5.47 -2.17
N ALA A 117 -22.15 -6.59 -2.84
CA ALA A 117 -20.98 -7.38 -3.15
C ALA A 117 -19.99 -6.63 -4.05
N LEU A 118 -20.49 -5.96 -5.09
CA LEU A 118 -19.68 -5.15 -5.99
C LEU A 118 -18.96 -4.03 -5.23
N LEU A 119 -19.71 -3.20 -4.50
CA LEU A 119 -19.16 -2.07 -3.74
C LEU A 119 -18.20 -2.53 -2.63
N PHE A 120 -18.44 -3.69 -2.00
CA PHE A 120 -17.48 -4.27 -1.05
C PHE A 120 -16.17 -4.66 -1.74
N THR A 121 -16.26 -5.28 -2.92
CA THR A 121 -15.06 -5.73 -3.67
C THR A 121 -14.20 -4.55 -4.09
N ILE A 122 -14.80 -3.45 -4.56
CA ILE A 122 -14.09 -2.25 -5.04
C ILE A 122 -14.09 -1.10 -4.01
N TYR A 123 -14.30 -1.38 -2.73
CA TYR A 123 -14.40 -0.38 -1.67
C TYR A 123 -13.22 0.60 -1.70
N PRO A 124 -13.46 1.90 -1.92
CA PRO A 124 -12.39 2.87 -2.13
C PRO A 124 -11.72 3.38 -0.85
N GLY A 125 -12.29 3.07 0.32
CA GLY A 125 -11.74 3.47 1.61
C GLY A 125 -10.52 2.68 2.08
N TYR A 126 -10.01 1.74 1.26
CA TYR A 126 -8.80 0.97 1.55
C TYR A 126 -7.77 1.16 0.43
N LEU A 127 -6.76 1.98 0.68
CA LEU A 127 -5.76 2.41 -0.30
C LEU A 127 -4.43 1.64 -0.20
N TRP A 128 -4.16 0.98 0.94
CA TRP A 128 -2.89 0.30 1.23
C TRP A 128 -2.77 -1.11 0.64
N TRP A 129 -3.66 -1.50 -0.25
CA TRP A 129 -3.63 -2.82 -0.89
C TRP A 129 -2.43 -3.01 -1.85
N VAL A 130 -1.73 -1.95 -2.19
CA VAL A 130 -0.51 -1.95 -3.01
C VAL A 130 0.70 -2.50 -2.27
N GLU A 131 0.66 -2.59 -0.93
CA GLU A 131 1.62 -3.36 -0.14
C GLU A 131 1.18 -4.82 -0.12
N GLY A 132 1.65 -5.56 -1.13
CA GLY A 132 1.14 -6.91 -1.42
C GLY A 132 1.56 -7.96 -0.41
N VAL A 133 2.63 -7.74 0.35
CA VAL A 133 3.12 -8.66 1.39
C VAL A 133 2.52 -8.29 2.75
N GLU A 134 2.71 -7.05 3.22
CA GLU A 134 2.30 -6.67 4.56
C GLU A 134 0.79 -6.75 4.77
N TYR A 135 0.00 -6.22 3.83
CA TYR A 135 -1.45 -6.15 4.00
C TYR A 135 -2.20 -7.39 3.49
N GLN A 136 -1.52 -8.39 2.97
CA GLN A 136 -2.16 -9.65 2.56
C GLN A 136 -2.95 -10.31 3.70
N PRO A 137 -2.43 -10.44 4.93
CA PRO A 137 -3.20 -10.99 6.06
C PRO A 137 -4.49 -10.22 6.36
N MET A 138 -4.53 -8.91 6.10
CA MET A 138 -5.73 -8.10 6.29
C MET A 138 -6.82 -8.42 5.26
N VAL A 139 -6.44 -8.59 4.01
CA VAL A 139 -7.38 -8.97 2.94
C VAL A 139 -7.91 -10.39 3.16
N ILE A 140 -7.05 -11.31 3.59
CA ILE A 140 -7.45 -12.67 4.01
C ILE A 140 -8.46 -12.57 5.17
N SER A 141 -8.15 -11.78 6.20
CA SER A 141 -9.03 -11.57 7.35
C SER A 141 -10.41 -11.05 6.92
N ALA A 142 -10.47 -10.06 6.04
CA ALA A 142 -11.74 -9.53 5.54
C ALA A 142 -12.56 -10.59 4.79
N ALA A 143 -11.94 -11.39 3.95
CA ALA A 143 -12.63 -12.48 3.25
C ALA A 143 -13.15 -13.56 4.21
N LEU A 144 -12.33 -13.98 5.18
CA LEU A 144 -12.73 -14.94 6.21
C LEU A 144 -13.85 -14.39 7.11
N GLN A 145 -13.80 -13.11 7.47
CA GLN A 145 -14.83 -12.43 8.26
C GLN A 145 -16.20 -12.53 7.56
N VAL A 146 -16.27 -12.15 6.29
CA VAL A 146 -17.50 -12.19 5.51
C VAL A 146 -18.01 -13.62 5.36
N ALA A 147 -17.13 -14.56 5.02
CA ALA A 147 -17.47 -15.98 4.90
C ALA A 147 -17.99 -16.55 6.21
N SER A 148 -17.34 -16.22 7.34
CA SER A 148 -17.73 -16.64 8.68
C SER A 148 -19.17 -16.19 9.02
N ILE A 149 -19.52 -14.93 8.75
CA ILE A 149 -20.86 -14.40 8.99
C ILE A 149 -21.88 -15.06 8.05
N ALA A 150 -21.54 -15.28 6.79
CA ALA A 150 -22.41 -15.98 5.84
C ALA A 150 -22.69 -17.43 6.29
N MET A 151 -21.68 -18.17 6.73
CA MET A 151 -21.82 -19.54 7.28
C MET A 151 -22.67 -19.56 8.55
N THR A 152 -22.58 -18.50 9.43
CA THR A 152 -23.49 -18.35 10.58
C THR A 152 -24.94 -18.37 10.15
N LEU A 153 -25.29 -17.59 9.11
CA LEU A 153 -26.66 -17.53 8.62
C LEU A 153 -27.11 -18.84 7.97
N GLU A 154 -26.21 -19.56 7.31
CA GLU A 154 -26.50 -20.89 6.77
C GLU A 154 -26.76 -21.90 7.88
N ALA A 155 -25.93 -21.93 8.93
CA ALA A 155 -26.12 -22.83 10.06
C ALA A 155 -27.48 -22.63 10.76
N ILE A 156 -27.91 -21.35 10.91
CA ILE A 156 -29.21 -21.00 11.52
C ILE A 156 -30.37 -21.48 10.66
N ARG A 157 -30.27 -21.40 9.32
CA ARG A 157 -31.34 -21.78 8.38
C ARG A 157 -31.40 -23.27 8.10
N THR A 158 -30.30 -23.97 8.29
CA THR A 158 -30.17 -25.39 7.96
C THR A 158 -30.85 -26.25 9.02
N ARG A 159 -31.83 -27.08 8.61
CA ARG A 159 -32.56 -27.97 9.50
C ARG A 159 -31.88 -29.34 9.69
N ARG A 160 -31.16 -29.83 8.63
CA ARG A 160 -30.44 -31.12 8.69
C ARG A 160 -29.19 -30.98 9.56
N LEU A 161 -29.00 -31.94 10.51
CA LEU A 161 -27.96 -31.86 11.54
C LEU A 161 -26.54 -31.83 10.96
N ALA A 162 -26.19 -32.74 10.07
CA ALA A 162 -24.84 -32.84 9.52
C ALA A 162 -24.37 -31.55 8.78
N PRO A 163 -25.12 -31.01 7.77
CA PRO A 163 -24.69 -29.75 7.14
C PRO A 163 -24.78 -28.55 8.10
N LYS A 164 -25.65 -28.56 9.09
CA LYS A 164 -25.68 -27.52 10.14
C LYS A 164 -24.39 -27.50 10.95
N ILE A 165 -23.90 -28.68 11.37
CA ILE A 165 -22.62 -28.79 12.09
C ILE A 165 -21.47 -28.32 11.20
N SER A 166 -21.44 -28.68 9.92
CA SER A 166 -20.39 -28.23 8.99
C SER A 166 -20.37 -26.71 8.85
N TRP A 167 -21.52 -26.07 8.70
CA TRP A 167 -21.61 -24.61 8.63
C TRP A 167 -21.21 -23.93 9.95
N LEU A 168 -21.60 -24.50 11.09
CA LEU A 168 -21.24 -24.01 12.40
C LEU A 168 -19.72 -24.09 12.60
N ALA A 169 -19.12 -25.26 12.35
CA ALA A 169 -17.69 -25.46 12.47
C ALA A 169 -16.91 -24.52 11.52
N GLY A 170 -17.33 -24.44 10.25
CA GLY A 170 -16.74 -23.51 9.28
C GLY A 170 -16.81 -22.06 9.74
N SER A 171 -17.95 -21.62 10.28
CA SER A 171 -18.13 -20.27 10.82
C SER A 171 -17.20 -19.98 11.99
N ILE A 172 -17.04 -20.92 12.94
CA ILE A 172 -16.17 -20.76 14.11
C ILE A 172 -14.70 -20.74 13.68
N LEU A 173 -14.26 -21.68 12.85
CA LEU A 173 -12.87 -21.77 12.39
C LEU A 173 -12.45 -20.53 11.59
N THR A 174 -13.28 -20.10 10.64
CA THR A 174 -13.00 -18.85 9.89
C THR A 174 -13.14 -17.62 10.77
N GLY A 175 -13.98 -17.68 11.81
CA GLY A 175 -14.11 -16.65 12.84
C GLY A 175 -12.82 -16.46 13.63
N TRP A 176 -12.24 -17.53 14.13
CA TRP A 176 -10.93 -17.48 14.79
C TRP A 176 -9.82 -17.07 13.83
N GLY A 177 -9.86 -17.55 12.59
CA GLY A 177 -8.88 -17.20 11.55
C GLY A 177 -8.82 -15.70 11.30
N TYR A 178 -9.96 -15.03 11.11
CA TYR A 178 -9.94 -13.60 10.85
C TYR A 178 -9.51 -12.75 12.05
N LEU A 179 -9.91 -13.15 13.27
CA LEU A 179 -9.48 -12.45 14.49
C LEU A 179 -7.99 -12.65 14.79
N ALA A 180 -7.46 -13.84 14.52
CA ALA A 180 -6.04 -14.12 14.70
C ALA A 180 -5.15 -13.27 13.77
N LEU A 181 -5.63 -12.95 12.55
CA LEU A 181 -4.92 -12.12 11.59
C LEU A 181 -5.09 -10.62 11.85
N VAL A 182 -6.29 -10.19 12.28
CA VAL A 182 -6.64 -8.78 12.48
C VAL A 182 -7.51 -8.64 13.73
N ASP A 183 -6.88 -8.33 14.84
CA ASP A 183 -7.50 -8.29 16.16
C ASP A 183 -8.60 -7.23 16.33
N TYR A 184 -8.43 -6.05 15.73
CA TYR A 184 -9.43 -4.99 15.78
C TYR A 184 -10.69 -5.28 14.94
N ALA A 185 -10.68 -6.35 14.12
CA ALA A 185 -11.89 -6.83 13.45
C ALA A 185 -12.92 -7.44 14.41
N ILE A 186 -12.58 -7.61 15.71
CA ILE A 186 -13.50 -8.15 16.76
C ILE A 186 -14.80 -7.35 16.87
N GLY A 187 -14.80 -6.04 16.57
CA GLY A 187 -16.01 -5.23 16.54
C GLY A 187 -17.07 -5.75 15.55
N MET A 188 -16.66 -6.52 14.54
CA MET A 188 -17.59 -7.12 13.58
C MET A 188 -18.35 -8.32 14.10
N GLU A 189 -18.05 -8.82 15.29
CA GLU A 189 -18.90 -9.78 15.97
C GLU A 189 -20.25 -9.17 16.42
N VAL A 190 -20.27 -7.85 16.66
CA VAL A 190 -21.52 -7.11 16.84
C VAL A 190 -22.31 -7.11 15.52
N PHE A 191 -21.67 -6.85 14.39
CA PHE A 191 -22.34 -6.92 13.08
C PHE A 191 -22.89 -8.34 12.79
N ARG A 192 -22.16 -9.40 13.16
CA ARG A 192 -22.65 -10.79 13.10
C ARG A 192 -23.93 -10.94 13.92
N PHE A 193 -23.92 -10.47 15.18
CA PHE A 193 -25.11 -10.49 16.05
C PHE A 193 -26.30 -9.76 15.41
N LEU A 194 -26.07 -8.58 14.84
CA LEU A 194 -27.10 -7.80 14.16
C LEU A 194 -27.69 -8.54 12.94
N CYS A 195 -26.84 -9.21 12.15
CA CYS A 195 -27.29 -10.08 11.06
C CYS A 195 -28.14 -11.25 11.54
N VAL A 196 -27.75 -11.90 12.64
CA VAL A 196 -28.53 -12.97 13.29
C VAL A 196 -29.86 -12.42 13.79
N PHE A 197 -29.84 -11.25 14.47
CA PHE A 197 -31.05 -10.60 14.95
C PHE A 197 -32.08 -10.41 13.84
N VAL A 198 -31.68 -9.81 12.71
CA VAL A 198 -32.55 -9.61 11.55
C VAL A 198 -33.14 -10.92 11.06
N VAL A 199 -32.32 -11.97 10.90
CA VAL A 199 -32.77 -13.25 10.33
C VAL A 199 -33.73 -14.00 11.25
N VAL A 200 -33.48 -14.04 12.57
CA VAL A 200 -34.30 -14.82 13.51
C VAL A 200 -35.55 -14.10 13.98
N THR A 201 -35.58 -12.75 13.90
CA THR A 201 -36.75 -11.97 14.32
C THR A 201 -37.69 -11.58 13.18
N ARG A 202 -37.28 -11.85 11.94
CA ARG A 202 -38.11 -11.57 10.77
C ARG A 202 -39.41 -12.38 10.80
N GLY A 203 -40.54 -11.70 10.72
CA GLY A 203 -41.87 -12.29 10.84
C GLY A 203 -42.38 -12.44 12.28
N GLN A 204 -41.61 -12.09 13.29
CA GLN A 204 -42.00 -12.15 14.72
C GLN A 204 -42.58 -10.80 15.19
N ASN A 205 -43.58 -10.27 14.47
CA ASN A 205 -44.10 -8.91 14.71
C ASN A 205 -44.79 -8.77 16.09
N THR A 206 -45.30 -9.85 16.65
CA THR A 206 -46.00 -9.87 17.95
C THR A 206 -45.07 -9.86 19.16
N LEU A 207 -43.78 -10.15 18.95
CA LEU A 207 -42.82 -10.15 20.05
C LEU A 207 -42.34 -8.76 20.41
N SER A 208 -42.23 -8.47 21.72
CA SER A 208 -41.59 -7.26 22.23
C SER A 208 -40.10 -7.25 21.82
N LEU A 209 -39.49 -6.05 21.79
CA LEU A 209 -38.08 -5.88 21.43
C LEU A 209 -37.15 -6.71 22.33
N LEU A 210 -37.44 -6.75 23.62
CA LEU A 210 -36.69 -7.58 24.58
C LEU A 210 -36.73 -9.07 24.21
N LYS A 211 -37.95 -9.61 23.91
CA LYS A 211 -38.08 -11.02 23.49
C LYS A 211 -37.38 -11.30 22.18
N LYS A 212 -37.42 -10.38 21.23
CA LYS A 212 -36.63 -10.46 19.98
C LYS A 212 -35.12 -10.47 20.26
N GLY A 213 -34.64 -9.61 21.17
CA GLY A 213 -33.24 -9.60 21.62
C GLY A 213 -32.81 -10.92 22.25
N LEU A 214 -33.63 -11.47 23.13
CA LEU A 214 -33.34 -12.77 23.76
C LEU A 214 -33.34 -13.93 22.76
N LEU A 215 -34.23 -13.93 21.77
CA LEU A 215 -34.25 -14.93 20.71
C LEU A 215 -32.97 -14.84 19.85
N ALA A 216 -32.55 -13.64 19.50
CA ALA A 216 -31.30 -13.40 18.74
C ALA A 216 -30.08 -13.80 19.56
N LEU A 217 -30.03 -13.43 20.84
CA LEU A 217 -28.95 -13.78 21.76
C LEU A 217 -28.82 -15.31 21.91
N ARG A 218 -29.93 -16.02 22.07
CA ARG A 218 -29.94 -17.50 22.12
C ARG A 218 -29.40 -18.12 20.84
N ALA A 219 -29.76 -17.58 19.67
CA ALA A 219 -29.28 -18.06 18.38
C ALA A 219 -27.82 -17.74 18.13
N TRP A 220 -27.35 -16.61 18.65
CA TRP A 220 -25.96 -16.14 18.52
C TRP A 220 -25.02 -16.74 19.55
N ALA A 221 -25.52 -17.17 20.73
CA ALA A 221 -24.72 -17.54 21.89
C ALA A 221 -23.59 -18.55 21.60
N ILE A 222 -23.82 -19.52 20.71
CA ILE A 222 -22.78 -20.48 20.32
C ILE A 222 -21.62 -19.81 19.55
N TYR A 223 -21.88 -18.72 18.82
CA TYR A 223 -20.87 -17.97 18.08
C TYR A 223 -20.08 -17.02 18.99
N ALA A 224 -20.58 -16.73 20.20
CA ALA A 224 -19.82 -15.98 21.20
C ALA A 224 -18.50 -16.67 21.58
N ILE A 225 -18.35 -17.97 21.30
CA ILE A 225 -17.07 -18.68 21.43
C ILE A 225 -15.95 -18.08 20.57
N ILE A 226 -16.30 -17.41 19.46
CA ILE A 226 -15.31 -16.77 18.58
C ILE A 226 -14.59 -15.63 19.31
N PRO A 227 -15.25 -14.55 19.73
CA PRO A 227 -14.60 -13.48 20.47
C PRO A 227 -14.15 -13.92 21.86
N ALA A 228 -14.88 -14.82 22.54
CA ALA A 228 -14.54 -15.25 23.90
C ALA A 228 -13.20 -16.00 23.95
N VAL A 229 -13.01 -17.02 23.10
CA VAL A 229 -11.74 -17.76 23.02
C VAL A 229 -10.60 -16.83 22.64
N TYR A 230 -10.82 -15.95 21.67
CA TYR A 230 -9.81 -14.98 21.27
C TYR A 230 -9.39 -14.04 22.42
N LEU A 231 -10.37 -13.47 23.15
CA LEU A 231 -10.09 -12.57 24.28
C LEU A 231 -9.42 -13.30 25.46
N VAL A 232 -9.85 -14.53 25.76
CA VAL A 232 -9.20 -15.36 26.79
C VAL A 232 -7.75 -15.64 26.39
N TRP A 233 -7.52 -16.04 25.13
CA TRP A 233 -6.17 -16.27 24.64
C TRP A 233 -5.32 -14.99 24.71
N LYS A 234 -5.84 -13.86 24.25
CA LYS A 234 -5.12 -12.57 24.27
C LYS A 234 -4.82 -12.09 25.69
N LYS A 235 -5.70 -12.38 26.65
CA LYS A 235 -5.51 -11.94 28.05
C LYS A 235 -4.56 -12.81 28.86
N TYR A 236 -4.61 -14.14 28.69
CA TYR A 236 -3.94 -15.07 29.57
C TYR A 236 -2.75 -15.82 28.96
N PHE A 237 -2.72 -15.98 27.65
CA PHE A 237 -1.69 -16.76 26.95
C PHE A 237 -0.78 -15.93 26.06
N PHE A 238 -1.23 -14.78 25.61
CA PHE A 238 -0.46 -13.92 24.71
C PHE A 238 -0.06 -12.62 25.41
N GLN A 239 1.24 -12.28 25.36
CA GLN A 239 1.76 -11.01 25.84
C GLN A 239 2.16 -10.13 24.63
N ASN A 240 1.38 -9.08 24.42
CA ASN A 240 1.73 -8.09 23.40
C ASN A 240 2.84 -7.18 23.96
N ILE A 241 4.02 -7.24 23.35
CA ILE A 241 5.20 -6.47 23.77
C ILE A 241 5.25 -5.10 23.07
N ARG A 242 4.63 -5.00 21.87
CA ARG A 242 4.65 -3.75 21.11
C ARG A 242 3.76 -2.70 21.75
N SER A 243 4.34 -1.59 22.20
CA SER A 243 3.64 -0.48 22.90
C SER A 243 2.41 0.00 22.11
N ASP A 244 2.58 0.23 20.80
CA ASP A 244 1.54 0.78 19.90
C ASP A 244 0.26 -0.06 19.82
N THR A 245 0.37 -1.36 19.98
CA THR A 245 -0.75 -2.31 19.91
C THR A 245 -1.09 -2.94 21.26
N ASN A 246 -0.33 -2.61 22.31
CA ASN A 246 -0.59 -3.09 23.65
C ASN A 246 -1.71 -2.29 24.32
N LEU A 247 -2.87 -2.92 24.46
CA LEU A 247 -4.07 -2.27 25.00
C LEU A 247 -3.88 -1.72 26.43
N ARG A 248 -3.02 -2.34 27.26
CA ARG A 248 -2.72 -1.83 28.61
C ARG A 248 -1.99 -0.51 28.53
N VAL A 249 -0.95 -0.44 27.72
CA VAL A 249 -0.17 0.81 27.50
C VAL A 249 -1.10 1.91 26.94
N GLN A 250 -1.97 1.57 26.00
CA GLN A 250 -2.92 2.55 25.42
C GLN A 250 -3.96 3.02 26.45
N LEU A 251 -4.40 2.14 27.34
CA LEU A 251 -5.28 2.50 28.46
C LEU A 251 -4.57 3.37 29.51
N ASP A 252 -3.30 3.08 29.81
CA ASP A 252 -2.49 3.90 30.73
C ASP A 252 -2.30 5.33 30.17
N ILE A 253 -2.05 5.45 28.86
CA ILE A 253 -2.01 6.75 28.17
C ILE A 253 -3.37 7.46 28.32
N PHE A 254 -4.47 6.76 28.09
CA PHE A 254 -5.82 7.32 28.28
C PHE A 254 -6.03 7.86 29.70
N LEU A 255 -5.61 7.10 30.71
CA LEU A 255 -5.80 7.45 32.13
C LEU A 255 -4.92 8.62 32.61
N GLN A 256 -3.87 9.00 31.88
CA GLN A 256 -3.06 10.17 32.21
C GLN A 256 -3.83 11.50 32.08
N ALA A 257 -4.77 11.59 31.11
CA ALA A 257 -5.62 12.77 30.91
C ALA A 257 -7.02 12.36 30.43
N PRO A 258 -7.85 11.73 31.29
CA PRO A 258 -9.06 11.02 30.86
C PRO A 258 -10.13 11.88 30.21
N LEU A 259 -10.25 13.15 30.61
CA LEU A 259 -11.21 14.09 29.99
C LEU A 259 -10.76 14.50 28.59
N GLN A 260 -9.46 14.84 28.43
CA GLN A 260 -8.90 15.25 27.15
C GLN A 260 -8.87 14.06 26.18
N ASN A 261 -8.36 12.93 26.60
CA ASN A 261 -8.27 11.72 25.79
C ASN A 261 -9.67 11.15 25.48
N GLY A 262 -10.62 11.27 26.41
CA GLY A 262 -12.02 10.90 26.19
C GLY A 262 -12.69 11.78 25.13
N ALA A 263 -12.44 13.09 25.15
CA ALA A 263 -12.93 13.99 24.12
C ALA A 263 -12.32 13.63 22.75
N ALA A 264 -11.01 13.36 22.68
CA ALA A 264 -10.34 12.91 21.46
C ALA A 264 -10.89 11.57 20.95
N TRP A 265 -11.18 10.62 21.84
CA TRP A 265 -11.82 9.34 21.44
C TRP A 265 -13.21 9.55 20.82
N VAL A 266 -14.00 10.44 21.37
CA VAL A 266 -15.33 10.78 20.81
C VAL A 266 -15.17 11.42 19.43
N GLU A 267 -14.26 12.39 19.29
CA GLU A 267 -13.96 13.03 18.02
C GLU A 267 -13.49 12.00 16.96
N HIS A 268 -12.48 11.20 17.30
CA HIS A 268 -11.94 10.15 16.42
C HIS A 268 -12.98 9.09 16.07
N PHE A 269 -13.86 8.74 17.01
CA PHE A 269 -14.96 7.80 16.76
C PHE A 269 -15.94 8.34 15.72
N ILE A 270 -16.36 9.60 15.88
CA ILE A 270 -17.27 10.26 14.93
C ILE A 270 -16.60 10.38 13.57
N GLN A 271 -15.37 10.91 13.53
CA GLN A 271 -14.58 11.05 12.30
C GLN A 271 -14.39 9.72 11.60
N SER A 272 -13.92 8.69 12.31
CA SER A 272 -13.68 7.37 11.72
C SER A 272 -14.96 6.69 11.24
N SER A 273 -16.07 6.85 11.98
CA SER A 273 -17.37 6.31 11.56
C SER A 273 -17.88 7.00 10.29
N LEU A 274 -17.72 8.31 10.18
CA LEU A 274 -18.05 9.06 8.97
C LEU A 274 -17.12 8.69 7.81
N ASN A 275 -15.81 8.59 8.07
CA ASN A 275 -14.84 8.19 7.07
C ASN A 275 -15.19 6.83 6.47
N VAL A 276 -15.43 5.82 7.29
CA VAL A 276 -15.74 4.47 6.81
C VAL A 276 -17.12 4.38 6.16
N GLY A 277 -18.15 4.95 6.79
CA GLY A 277 -19.53 4.77 6.37
C GLY A 277 -19.94 5.60 5.16
N VAL A 278 -19.44 6.83 5.08
CA VAL A 278 -19.90 7.84 4.12
C VAL A 278 -18.76 8.41 3.28
N LEU A 279 -17.72 8.94 3.91
CA LEU A 279 -16.67 9.69 3.23
C LEU A 279 -15.73 8.79 2.39
N ALA A 280 -15.67 7.51 2.70
CA ALA A 280 -14.94 6.52 1.88
C ALA A 280 -15.36 6.53 0.40
N TRP A 281 -16.59 6.91 0.10
CA TRP A 281 -17.12 6.92 -1.26
C TRP A 281 -16.71 8.15 -2.09
N GLY A 282 -16.15 9.18 -1.47
CA GLY A 282 -15.76 10.42 -2.16
C GLY A 282 -14.36 10.91 -1.81
N THR A 283 -13.98 10.90 -0.54
CA THR A 283 -12.69 11.46 -0.09
C THR A 283 -11.47 10.78 -0.72
N PRO A 284 -11.37 9.43 -0.81
CA PRO A 284 -10.25 8.80 -1.50
C PRO A 284 -10.13 9.21 -2.97
N PHE A 285 -11.25 9.33 -3.67
CA PHE A 285 -11.27 9.84 -5.04
C PHE A 285 -10.76 11.28 -5.11
N TYR A 286 -11.25 12.15 -4.21
CA TYR A 286 -10.80 13.55 -4.15
C TYR A 286 -9.29 13.67 -3.89
N LEU A 287 -8.76 12.90 -2.95
CA LEU A 287 -7.33 12.88 -2.62
C LEU A 287 -6.46 12.39 -3.80
N LYS A 288 -6.94 11.44 -4.59
CA LYS A 288 -6.23 10.89 -5.73
C LYS A 288 -6.55 11.59 -7.07
N PHE A 289 -7.52 12.50 -7.07
CA PHE A 289 -7.92 13.24 -8.28
C PHE A 289 -6.79 14.04 -8.94
N PRO A 290 -5.93 14.78 -8.20
CA PRO A 290 -4.81 15.48 -8.81
C PRO A 290 -3.84 14.55 -9.55
N LEU A 291 -3.63 13.34 -9.04
CA LEU A 291 -2.73 12.36 -9.67
C LEU A 291 -3.23 11.94 -11.06
N LEU A 292 -4.56 11.84 -11.26
CA LEU A 292 -5.11 11.49 -12.57
C LEU A 292 -4.77 12.53 -13.63
N PHE A 293 -4.69 13.81 -13.25
CA PHE A 293 -4.37 14.90 -14.19
C PHE A 293 -2.87 15.13 -14.38
N SER A 294 -2.04 14.66 -13.47
CA SER A 294 -0.58 14.68 -13.64
C SER A 294 -0.06 13.51 -14.49
N MET A 295 -0.90 12.50 -14.74
CA MET A 295 -0.54 11.34 -15.57
C MET A 295 -0.40 11.72 -17.07
N PRO A 296 0.43 10.97 -17.82
CA PRO A 296 0.42 11.05 -19.27
C PRO A 296 -0.99 10.82 -19.86
N LEU A 297 -1.31 11.48 -20.96
CA LEU A 297 -2.64 11.42 -21.58
C LEU A 297 -3.09 9.97 -21.89
N SER A 298 -2.16 9.11 -22.26
CA SER A 298 -2.45 7.67 -22.49
C SER A 298 -2.91 6.93 -21.24
N GLN A 299 -2.31 7.21 -20.09
CA GLN A 299 -2.68 6.62 -18.80
C GLN A 299 -4.03 7.18 -18.32
N LEU A 300 -4.25 8.48 -18.46
CA LEU A 300 -5.55 9.09 -18.17
C LEU A 300 -6.67 8.51 -19.06
N ALA A 301 -6.42 8.36 -20.36
CA ALA A 301 -7.36 7.74 -21.29
C ALA A 301 -7.68 6.30 -20.91
N LEU A 302 -6.66 5.53 -20.48
CA LEU A 302 -6.85 4.17 -19.97
C LEU A 302 -7.71 4.17 -18.70
N ALA A 303 -7.42 5.04 -17.72
CA ALA A 303 -8.19 5.15 -16.48
C ALA A 303 -9.67 5.41 -16.77
N LEU A 304 -9.96 6.36 -17.66
CA LEU A 304 -11.32 6.70 -18.08
C LEU A 304 -11.98 5.54 -18.83
N ALA A 305 -11.26 4.84 -19.70
CA ALA A 305 -11.77 3.66 -20.41
C ALA A 305 -12.11 2.50 -19.46
N LEU A 306 -11.28 2.25 -18.42
CA LEU A 306 -11.53 1.24 -17.39
C LEU A 306 -12.79 1.59 -16.57
N ALA A 307 -12.93 2.85 -16.14
CA ALA A 307 -14.10 3.32 -15.43
C ALA A 307 -15.38 3.23 -16.29
N ALA A 308 -15.31 3.66 -17.56
CA ALA A 308 -16.41 3.56 -18.51
C ALA A 308 -16.79 2.08 -18.78
N GLY A 309 -15.81 1.21 -18.93
CA GLY A 309 -16.02 -0.24 -19.06
C GLY A 309 -16.72 -0.86 -17.86
N ALA A 310 -16.29 -0.49 -16.64
CA ALA A 310 -16.94 -0.93 -15.41
C ALA A 310 -18.40 -0.44 -15.30
N VAL A 311 -18.67 0.81 -15.64
CA VAL A 311 -20.02 1.38 -15.70
C VAL A 311 -20.86 0.65 -16.76
N ALA A 312 -20.32 0.39 -17.94
CA ALA A 312 -21.01 -0.38 -18.98
C ALA A 312 -21.38 -1.78 -18.49
N CYS A 313 -20.47 -2.47 -17.78
CA CYS A 313 -20.77 -3.79 -17.19
C CYS A 313 -21.93 -3.71 -16.18
N VAL A 314 -21.98 -2.67 -15.35
CA VAL A 314 -23.08 -2.45 -14.39
C VAL A 314 -24.41 -2.23 -15.11
N ILE A 315 -24.45 -1.39 -16.15
CA ILE A 315 -25.65 -1.10 -16.96
C ILE A 315 -26.14 -2.35 -17.68
N ILE A 316 -25.21 -3.09 -18.31
CA ILE A 316 -25.53 -4.33 -19.02
C ILE A 316 -26.10 -5.38 -18.04
N ALA A 317 -25.45 -5.54 -16.87
CA ALA A 317 -25.92 -6.49 -15.86
C ALA A 317 -27.32 -6.11 -15.33
N ASP A 318 -27.60 -4.83 -15.07
CA ASP A 318 -28.92 -4.36 -14.66
C ASP A 318 -29.98 -4.64 -15.73
N ALA A 319 -29.69 -4.39 -17.01
CA ALA A 319 -30.59 -4.66 -18.12
C ALA A 319 -30.88 -6.19 -18.27
N TRP A 320 -29.84 -7.02 -18.15
CA TRP A 320 -29.98 -8.47 -18.21
C TRP A 320 -30.77 -9.04 -17.04
N LEU A 321 -30.56 -8.54 -15.84
CA LEU A 321 -31.30 -8.94 -14.64
C LEU A 321 -32.79 -8.61 -14.78
N LYS A 322 -33.14 -7.42 -15.28
CA LYS A 322 -34.49 -7.00 -15.54
C LYS A 322 -35.16 -7.93 -16.58
N LYS A 323 -34.49 -8.21 -17.70
CA LYS A 323 -34.96 -9.11 -18.72
C LYS A 323 -35.20 -10.53 -18.18
N ALA A 324 -34.27 -11.01 -17.37
CA ALA A 324 -34.39 -12.33 -16.76
C ALA A 324 -35.52 -12.39 -15.71
N GLN A 325 -35.78 -11.30 -14.97
CA GLN A 325 -36.94 -11.19 -14.07
C GLN A 325 -38.27 -11.19 -14.86
N SER A 326 -38.39 -10.37 -15.89
CA SER A 326 -39.62 -10.32 -16.72
C SER A 326 -39.97 -11.67 -17.36
N LEU A 327 -38.93 -12.44 -17.75
CA LEU A 327 -39.12 -13.82 -18.27
C LEU A 327 -39.50 -14.83 -17.16
N ALA A 328 -39.12 -14.55 -15.90
CA ALA A 328 -39.49 -15.40 -14.76
C ALA A 328 -40.92 -15.13 -14.29
N ASP A 329 -41.36 -13.87 -14.41
CA ASP A 329 -42.69 -13.40 -14.00
C ASP A 329 -43.75 -13.59 -15.12
N ALA A 330 -43.36 -14.02 -16.33
CA ALA A 330 -44.28 -14.36 -17.38
C ALA A 330 -45.23 -15.52 -16.94
N PRO A 331 -46.53 -15.36 -17.06
CA PRO A 331 -47.49 -16.35 -16.55
C PRO A 331 -47.21 -17.74 -17.17
N ALA A 332 -46.82 -18.68 -16.30
CA ALA A 332 -46.81 -20.08 -16.68
C ALA A 332 -48.26 -20.48 -16.99
N ALA A 333 -48.47 -21.24 -18.10
CA ALA A 333 -49.77 -21.83 -18.39
C ALA A 333 -50.33 -22.52 -17.14
N PRO A 334 -51.65 -22.45 -16.86
CA PRO A 334 -52.22 -22.89 -15.62
C PRO A 334 -51.97 -24.40 -15.41
N ALA A 335 -50.97 -24.69 -14.58
CA ALA A 335 -50.79 -26.02 -14.03
C ALA A 335 -51.62 -26.09 -12.75
N ALA A 336 -52.64 -26.95 -12.80
CA ALA A 336 -53.42 -27.34 -11.62
C ALA A 336 -52.49 -28.08 -10.63
N ASP A 337 -51.97 -27.39 -9.65
CA ASP A 337 -51.41 -28.00 -8.45
C ASP A 337 -51.21 -26.98 -7.30
N PRO A 338 -51.25 -27.42 -6.03
CA PRO A 338 -51.60 -26.58 -4.90
C PRO A 338 -50.58 -25.49 -4.59
N GLN A 339 -51.10 -24.35 -4.23
CA GLN A 339 -50.36 -23.14 -3.79
C GLN A 339 -49.18 -23.46 -2.86
N PRO A 340 -47.97 -23.00 -3.18
CA PRO A 340 -46.89 -23.01 -2.19
C PRO A 340 -47.30 -22.14 -1.02
N ALA A 341 -47.06 -22.65 0.19
CA ALA A 341 -47.37 -22.02 1.47
C ALA A 341 -47.06 -20.51 1.45
N ALA A 342 -48.05 -19.72 1.88
CA ALA A 342 -47.98 -18.27 1.98
C ALA A 342 -46.68 -17.86 2.64
N LEU A 343 -45.91 -17.05 1.96
CA LEU A 343 -44.66 -16.46 2.52
C LEU A 343 -45.03 -15.60 3.71
N PRO A 344 -44.26 -15.65 4.81
CA PRO A 344 -44.55 -14.87 6.01
C PRO A 344 -44.68 -13.39 5.70
N PRO A 345 -45.58 -12.67 6.43
CA PRO A 345 -45.87 -11.27 6.19
C PRO A 345 -44.60 -10.43 6.22
N ALA A 346 -44.58 -9.36 5.43
CA ALA A 346 -43.46 -8.45 5.31
C ALA A 346 -43.04 -7.94 6.69
N GLY A 347 -41.84 -8.30 7.12
CA GLY A 347 -41.14 -7.65 8.23
C GLY A 347 -40.82 -6.18 7.89
N ALA A 348 -40.05 -5.50 8.75
CA ALA A 348 -39.54 -4.16 8.47
C ALA A 348 -38.97 -4.09 7.05
N PRO A 349 -39.13 -2.96 6.33
CA PRO A 349 -38.59 -2.83 5.00
C PRO A 349 -37.08 -3.09 5.04
N TRP A 350 -36.58 -3.93 4.12
CA TRP A 350 -35.18 -4.36 4.07
C TRP A 350 -34.19 -3.18 4.09
N GLN A 351 -34.59 -2.02 3.57
CA GLN A 351 -33.79 -0.79 3.58
C GLN A 351 -33.50 -0.34 5.01
N ALA A 352 -34.54 -0.31 5.86
CA ALA A 352 -34.38 0.04 7.26
C ALA A 352 -33.46 -0.99 7.97
N GLU A 353 -33.66 -2.30 7.72
CA GLU A 353 -32.76 -3.33 8.23
C GLU A 353 -31.30 -3.04 7.83
N ALA A 354 -31.03 -2.75 6.54
CA ALA A 354 -29.71 -2.51 6.02
C ALA A 354 -29.04 -1.26 6.61
N VAL A 355 -29.82 -0.17 6.78
CA VAL A 355 -29.34 1.10 7.34
C VAL A 355 -28.95 0.94 8.80
N TRP A 356 -29.81 0.35 9.65
CA TRP A 356 -29.49 0.27 11.07
C TRP A 356 -28.43 -0.79 11.37
N ILE A 357 -28.41 -1.99 10.70
CA ILE A 357 -27.31 -2.95 10.90
C ILE A 357 -26.01 -2.42 10.34
N GLY A 358 -26.06 -1.70 9.21
CA GLY A 358 -24.89 -1.09 8.61
C GLY A 358 -24.31 0.02 9.50
N GLY A 359 -25.16 0.96 9.97
CA GLY A 359 -24.74 2.05 10.84
C GLY A 359 -24.16 1.57 12.18
N LEU A 360 -24.86 0.67 12.86
CA LEU A 360 -24.37 0.08 14.12
C LEU A 360 -23.13 -0.81 13.88
N GLY A 361 -23.07 -1.51 12.74
CA GLY A 361 -21.91 -2.31 12.37
C GLY A 361 -20.67 -1.48 12.10
N VAL A 362 -20.80 -0.31 11.43
CA VAL A 362 -19.71 0.66 11.26
C VAL A 362 -19.23 1.15 12.62
N ALA A 363 -20.16 1.63 13.46
CA ALA A 363 -19.82 2.09 14.80
C ALA A 363 -19.07 1.03 15.61
N ALA A 364 -19.60 -0.20 15.64
CA ALA A 364 -18.97 -1.30 16.37
C ALA A 364 -17.60 -1.70 15.79
N GLY A 365 -17.46 -1.70 14.47
CA GLY A 365 -16.20 -2.02 13.79
C GLY A 365 -15.10 -0.98 14.04
N VAL A 366 -15.46 0.27 14.29
CA VAL A 366 -14.52 1.37 14.57
C VAL A 366 -14.04 1.38 16.03
N VAL A 367 -14.89 0.97 17.00
CA VAL A 367 -14.58 1.02 18.43
C VAL A 367 -13.22 0.39 18.80
N PRO A 368 -12.85 -0.83 18.34
CA PRO A 368 -11.56 -1.41 18.70
C PRO A 368 -10.35 -0.60 18.21
N VAL A 369 -10.49 0.11 17.10
CA VAL A 369 -9.45 1.00 16.54
C VAL A 369 -9.26 2.21 17.47
N ILE A 370 -10.37 2.82 17.93
CA ILE A 370 -10.33 4.00 18.82
C ILE A 370 -9.75 3.63 20.19
N ILE A 371 -10.13 2.48 20.75
CA ILE A 371 -9.60 2.01 22.04
C ILE A 371 -8.07 1.76 21.98
N ALA A 372 -7.55 1.47 20.79
CA ALA A 372 -6.11 1.37 20.55
C ALA A 372 -5.44 2.74 20.26
N ASN A 373 -6.08 3.87 20.56
CA ASN A 373 -5.62 5.23 20.25
C ASN A 373 -5.25 5.43 18.77
N ARG A 374 -5.99 4.76 17.88
CA ARG A 374 -5.85 4.91 16.43
C ARG A 374 -7.14 5.47 15.86
N TYR A 375 -7.05 6.07 14.70
CA TYR A 375 -8.20 6.58 13.95
C TYR A 375 -8.03 6.33 12.46
N ILE A 376 -9.10 6.42 11.71
CA ILE A 376 -9.12 6.09 10.30
C ILE A 376 -8.98 7.36 9.47
N ILE A 377 -7.85 7.46 8.78
CA ILE A 377 -7.59 8.46 7.74
C ILE A 377 -7.09 7.74 6.48
N PHE A 378 -7.40 8.31 5.31
CA PHE A 378 -7.17 7.58 4.05
C PHE A 378 -5.70 7.56 3.64
N ASP A 379 -4.93 8.62 3.91
CA ASP A 379 -3.53 8.71 3.49
C ASP A 379 -2.58 7.80 4.29
N TYR A 380 -2.83 7.62 5.61
CA TYR A 380 -1.89 6.89 6.48
C TYR A 380 -2.47 5.62 7.09
N TYR A 381 -3.78 5.57 7.38
CA TYR A 381 -4.39 4.51 8.17
C TYR A 381 -5.66 3.94 7.54
N SER A 382 -5.73 3.91 6.20
CA SER A 382 -6.89 3.39 5.47
C SER A 382 -7.17 1.91 5.72
N HIS A 383 -6.14 1.14 6.10
CA HIS A 383 -6.28 -0.28 6.41
C HIS A 383 -7.20 -0.56 7.60
N TYR A 384 -7.33 0.37 8.54
CA TYR A 384 -8.30 0.23 9.65
C TYR A 384 -9.76 0.32 9.20
N ALA A 385 -10.05 0.85 8.00
CA ALA A 385 -11.40 0.88 7.46
C ALA A 385 -11.88 -0.49 6.95
N LEU A 386 -10.95 -1.40 6.60
CA LEU A 386 -11.28 -2.63 5.89
C LEU A 386 -12.25 -3.56 6.65
N PRO A 387 -12.11 -3.84 7.96
CA PRO A 387 -13.06 -4.71 8.67
C PRO A 387 -14.48 -4.16 8.68
N ALA A 388 -14.66 -2.85 8.90
CA ALA A 388 -15.98 -2.22 8.98
C ALA A 388 -16.58 -1.92 7.58
N SER A 389 -15.82 -2.10 6.49
CA SER A 389 -16.28 -1.84 5.12
C SER A 389 -17.52 -2.63 4.72
N LEU A 390 -17.66 -3.88 5.21
CA LEU A 390 -18.85 -4.70 4.99
C LEU A 390 -20.12 -4.04 5.53
N ALA A 391 -20.04 -3.48 6.73
CA ALA A 391 -21.14 -2.75 7.36
C ALA A 391 -21.41 -1.42 6.65
N ALA A 392 -20.35 -0.71 6.23
CA ALA A 392 -20.46 0.52 5.45
C ALA A 392 -21.20 0.30 4.11
N VAL A 393 -20.89 -0.80 3.45
CA VAL A 393 -21.59 -1.19 2.22
C VAL A 393 -23.06 -1.54 2.49
N ALA A 394 -23.39 -2.24 3.58
CA ALA A 394 -24.77 -2.50 3.96
C ALA A 394 -25.53 -1.19 4.20
N LEU A 395 -24.92 -0.22 4.89
CA LEU A 395 -25.46 1.13 5.09
C LEU A 395 -25.72 1.83 3.76
N ALA A 396 -24.71 1.87 2.87
CA ALA A 396 -24.82 2.53 1.57
C ALA A 396 -25.94 1.95 0.71
N VAL A 397 -26.00 0.61 0.59
CA VAL A 397 -27.05 -0.09 -0.15
C VAL A 397 -28.44 0.15 0.46
N GLY A 398 -28.54 0.17 1.80
CA GLY A 398 -29.78 0.48 2.49
C GLY A 398 -30.28 1.89 2.19
N LEU A 399 -29.39 2.89 2.27
CA LEU A 399 -29.70 4.29 1.94
C LEU A 399 -30.12 4.42 0.46
N MET A 400 -29.38 3.81 -0.47
CA MET A 400 -29.77 3.79 -1.88
C MET A 400 -31.12 3.11 -2.12
N GLY A 401 -31.48 2.13 -1.28
CA GLY A 401 -32.74 1.42 -1.35
C GLY A 401 -33.97 2.32 -1.12
N TYR A 402 -33.83 3.47 -0.45
CA TYR A 402 -34.90 4.45 -0.28
C TYR A 402 -35.14 5.32 -1.52
N LEU A 403 -34.22 5.37 -2.46
CA LEU A 403 -34.45 6.04 -3.74
C LEU A 403 -35.52 5.30 -4.53
N THR A 404 -36.67 5.91 -4.74
CA THR A 404 -37.80 5.28 -5.47
C THR A 404 -37.52 5.17 -6.95
N ALA A 405 -36.81 6.14 -7.53
CA ALA A 405 -36.48 6.16 -8.95
C ALA A 405 -35.35 5.16 -9.27
N GLN A 406 -35.67 4.10 -9.98
CA GLN A 406 -34.70 3.06 -10.35
C GLN A 406 -33.51 3.62 -11.16
N ARG A 407 -33.77 4.64 -12.02
CA ARG A 407 -32.70 5.31 -12.79
C ARG A 407 -31.72 6.04 -11.86
N ALA A 408 -32.22 6.70 -10.81
CA ALA A 408 -31.36 7.39 -9.82
C ALA A 408 -30.50 6.38 -9.06
N ARG A 409 -31.04 5.23 -8.64
CA ARG A 409 -30.27 4.15 -8.02
C ARG A 409 -29.16 3.64 -8.93
N LEU A 410 -29.48 3.34 -10.19
CA LEU A 410 -28.51 2.87 -11.17
C LEU A 410 -27.43 3.93 -11.42
N ALA A 411 -27.81 5.19 -11.59
CA ALA A 411 -26.85 6.29 -11.78
C ALA A 411 -25.90 6.42 -10.59
N LEU A 412 -26.40 6.30 -9.36
CA LEU A 412 -25.55 6.34 -8.16
C LEU A 412 -24.59 5.13 -8.07
N VAL A 413 -25.05 3.92 -8.38
CA VAL A 413 -24.18 2.75 -8.45
C VAL A 413 -23.10 2.93 -9.52
N CYS A 414 -23.45 3.44 -10.69
CA CYS A 414 -22.50 3.75 -11.75
C CYS A 414 -21.47 4.79 -11.32
N LEU A 415 -21.91 5.86 -10.65
CA LEU A 415 -21.02 6.90 -10.11
C LEU A 415 -20.04 6.33 -9.09
N LEU A 416 -20.53 5.59 -8.09
CA LEU A 416 -19.69 4.96 -7.06
C LEU A 416 -18.73 3.92 -7.68
N THR A 417 -19.17 3.19 -8.69
CA THR A 417 -18.31 2.24 -9.41
C THR A 417 -17.20 2.98 -10.17
N ALA A 418 -17.55 4.03 -10.92
CA ALA A 418 -16.57 4.80 -11.68
C ALA A 418 -15.52 5.45 -10.77
N THR A 419 -15.95 6.16 -9.71
CA THR A 419 -15.04 6.80 -8.77
C THR A 419 -14.16 5.79 -8.04
N SER A 420 -14.70 4.62 -7.65
CA SER A 420 -13.92 3.56 -7.04
C SER A 420 -12.84 3.00 -7.99
N VAL A 421 -13.19 2.70 -9.24
CA VAL A 421 -12.24 2.19 -10.25
C VAL A 421 -11.14 3.22 -10.52
N LEU A 422 -11.51 4.50 -10.69
CA LEU A 422 -10.53 5.58 -10.87
C LEU A 422 -9.60 5.72 -9.66
N THR A 423 -10.13 5.63 -8.44
CA THR A 423 -9.34 5.68 -7.22
C THR A 423 -8.34 4.52 -7.16
N GLN A 424 -8.79 3.28 -7.40
CA GLN A 424 -7.92 2.11 -7.34
C GLN A 424 -6.85 2.14 -8.42
N TYR A 425 -7.19 2.60 -9.62
CA TYR A 425 -6.23 2.80 -10.70
C TYR A 425 -5.19 3.87 -10.35
N ALA A 426 -5.62 5.02 -9.81
CA ALA A 426 -4.71 6.09 -9.40
C ALA A 426 -3.74 5.61 -8.30
N VAL A 427 -4.22 4.86 -7.30
CA VAL A 427 -3.40 4.27 -6.22
C VAL A 427 -2.35 3.32 -6.78
N SER A 428 -2.75 2.39 -7.66
CA SER A 428 -1.80 1.45 -8.25
C SER A 428 -0.79 2.13 -9.18
N SER A 429 -1.22 3.12 -9.95
CA SER A 429 -0.33 3.89 -10.82
C SER A 429 0.68 4.69 -10.01
N GLN A 430 0.26 5.31 -8.91
CA GLN A 430 1.16 6.01 -7.99
C GLN A 430 2.22 5.05 -7.42
N ALA A 431 1.79 3.89 -6.91
CA ALA A 431 2.72 2.90 -6.35
C ALA A 431 3.75 2.42 -7.37
N VAL A 432 3.32 2.15 -8.62
CA VAL A 432 4.23 1.77 -9.71
C VAL A 432 5.22 2.89 -10.05
N GLN A 433 4.76 4.15 -10.08
CA GLN A 433 5.63 5.29 -10.35
C GLN A 433 6.68 5.48 -9.24
N GLU A 434 6.25 5.46 -7.96
CA GLU A 434 7.15 5.58 -6.82
C GLU A 434 8.18 4.44 -6.79
N GLU A 435 7.76 3.22 -7.10
CA GLU A 435 8.66 2.08 -7.21
C GLU A 435 9.67 2.24 -8.36
N GLN A 436 9.24 2.75 -9.52
CA GLN A 436 10.14 3.04 -10.63
C GLN A 436 11.21 4.08 -10.27
N ILE A 437 10.84 5.13 -9.53
CA ILE A 437 11.78 6.12 -9.01
C ILE A 437 12.84 5.43 -8.14
N VAL A 438 12.41 4.58 -7.20
CA VAL A 438 13.32 3.82 -6.31
C VAL A 438 14.25 2.92 -7.12
N ARG A 439 13.74 2.15 -8.07
CA ARG A 439 14.54 1.29 -8.93
C ARG A 439 15.57 2.08 -9.72
N ASN A 440 15.17 3.17 -10.36
CA ASN A 440 16.06 4.03 -11.16
C ASN A 440 17.12 4.71 -10.30
N PHE A 441 16.75 5.15 -9.09
CA PHE A 441 17.68 5.73 -8.12
C PHE A 441 18.79 4.72 -7.78
N TRP A 442 18.42 3.50 -7.41
CA TRP A 442 19.39 2.49 -6.98
C TRP A 442 20.21 1.92 -8.14
N TRP A 443 19.71 1.89 -9.36
CA TRP A 443 20.52 1.62 -10.54
C TRP A 443 21.61 2.69 -10.72
N GLN A 444 21.27 3.95 -10.56
CA GLN A 444 22.25 5.04 -10.65
C GLN A 444 23.28 4.95 -9.52
N VAL A 445 22.86 4.64 -8.29
CA VAL A 445 23.79 4.43 -7.18
C VAL A 445 24.75 3.28 -7.46
N THR A 446 24.32 2.19 -8.10
CA THR A 446 25.22 1.08 -8.46
C THR A 446 26.17 1.44 -9.61
N TRP A 447 25.76 2.25 -10.55
CA TRP A 447 26.69 2.79 -11.57
C TRP A 447 27.77 3.67 -10.94
N ARG A 448 27.43 4.41 -9.88
CA ARG A 448 28.34 5.25 -9.11
C ARG A 448 29.24 4.46 -8.16
N ALA A 449 28.72 3.40 -7.56
CA ALA A 449 29.40 2.58 -6.54
C ALA A 449 29.41 1.09 -6.92
N PRO A 450 30.01 0.71 -8.06
CA PRO A 450 30.01 -0.67 -8.54
C PRO A 450 30.89 -1.61 -7.71
N GLY A 451 31.83 -1.09 -6.92
CA GLY A 451 32.66 -1.82 -5.98
C GLY A 451 32.00 -2.05 -4.63
N GLY A 452 30.89 -1.33 -4.37
CA GLY A 452 30.15 -1.37 -3.11
C GLY A 452 30.24 -0.08 -2.30
N ILE A 453 29.51 -0.10 -1.20
CA ILE A 453 29.56 0.93 -0.15
C ILE A 453 30.05 0.26 1.12
N GLN A 454 30.98 0.88 1.85
CA GLN A 454 31.58 0.33 3.05
C GLN A 454 30.52 -0.01 4.12
N ALA A 455 30.64 -1.20 4.74
CA ALA A 455 29.78 -1.57 5.87
C ALA A 455 29.94 -0.57 7.03
N GLY A 456 28.86 -0.32 7.73
CA GLY A 456 28.79 0.68 8.80
C GLY A 456 28.52 2.11 8.31
N THR A 457 28.36 2.32 6.99
CA THR A 457 27.97 3.62 6.44
C THR A 457 26.48 3.86 6.66
N THR A 458 26.15 5.08 7.08
CA THR A 458 24.79 5.59 7.13
C THR A 458 24.51 6.36 5.84
N LEU A 459 23.56 5.87 5.05
CA LEU A 459 23.11 6.52 3.82
C LEU A 459 21.99 7.50 4.14
N ILE A 460 22.09 8.72 3.62
CA ILE A 460 20.99 9.67 3.59
C ILE A 460 20.53 9.76 2.15
N ALA A 461 19.32 9.29 1.86
CA ALA A 461 18.78 9.22 0.52
C ALA A 461 17.56 10.14 0.37
N TYR A 462 17.60 11.01 -0.63
CA TYR A 462 16.47 11.84 -1.03
C TYR A 462 15.94 11.42 -2.40
N TYR A 463 14.66 11.07 -2.44
CA TYR A 463 13.92 10.68 -3.65
C TYR A 463 12.86 11.74 -3.94
N PRO A 464 12.81 12.33 -5.15
CA PRO A 464 11.74 13.24 -5.49
C PRO A 464 10.43 12.47 -5.70
N GLY A 465 9.31 13.04 -5.25
CA GLY A 465 7.97 12.50 -5.52
C GLY A 465 7.62 11.20 -4.80
N VAL A 466 8.50 10.64 -3.97
CA VAL A 466 8.24 9.42 -3.20
C VAL A 466 7.81 9.76 -1.78
N ASN A 467 6.64 9.27 -1.38
CA ASN A 467 6.10 9.48 -0.04
C ASN A 467 6.31 8.24 0.85
N TYR A 468 7.54 8.03 1.32
CA TYR A 468 7.84 6.95 2.27
C TYR A 468 7.55 7.31 3.74
N GLY A 469 7.14 8.53 4.04
CA GLY A 469 7.01 9.00 5.41
C GLY A 469 8.36 9.27 6.06
N GLU A 470 8.41 9.13 7.40
CA GLU A 470 9.62 9.39 8.20
C GLU A 470 10.32 8.12 8.71
N ASP A 471 9.85 6.93 8.28
CA ASP A 471 10.34 5.65 8.78
C ASP A 471 11.55 5.14 7.98
N SER A 472 12.68 4.95 8.66
CA SER A 472 13.92 4.41 8.07
C SER A 472 13.75 2.96 7.60
N ASP A 473 12.89 2.19 8.25
CA ASP A 473 12.67 0.77 7.95
C ASP A 473 12.13 0.55 6.52
N ILE A 474 11.42 1.54 5.99
CA ILE A 474 10.87 1.52 4.62
C ILE A 474 11.96 1.69 3.55
N VAL A 475 13.02 2.45 3.83
CA VAL A 475 14.04 2.82 2.83
C VAL A 475 15.32 1.98 2.93
N VAL A 476 15.51 1.23 4.02
CA VAL A 476 16.75 0.44 4.27
C VAL A 476 16.87 -0.80 3.37
N GLY A 477 15.75 -1.35 2.92
CA GLY A 477 15.69 -2.60 2.16
C GLY A 477 16.51 -2.57 0.86
N PRO A 478 16.26 -1.63 -0.06
CA PRO A 478 16.91 -1.60 -1.37
C PRO A 478 18.43 -1.64 -1.32
N ALA A 479 19.07 -0.79 -0.49
CA ALA A 479 20.53 -0.73 -0.36
C ALA A 479 21.13 -2.07 0.07
N ASN A 480 20.53 -2.70 1.08
CA ASN A 480 21.02 -3.95 1.63
C ASN A 480 20.72 -5.16 0.73
N PHE A 481 19.64 -5.14 -0.06
CA PHE A 481 19.42 -6.15 -1.11
C PHE A 481 20.50 -6.10 -2.20
N ILE A 482 21.02 -4.92 -2.52
CA ILE A 482 22.01 -4.74 -3.57
C ILE A 482 23.41 -5.07 -3.05
N TYR A 483 23.82 -4.45 -1.96
CA TYR A 483 25.21 -4.49 -1.52
C TYR A 483 25.52 -5.62 -0.54
N TYR A 484 24.52 -6.11 0.19
CA TYR A 484 24.68 -7.11 1.24
C TYR A 484 23.58 -8.18 1.21
N PRO A 485 23.38 -8.88 0.06
CA PRO A 485 22.30 -9.86 -0.11
C PRO A 485 22.54 -11.19 0.59
N GLN A 486 23.71 -11.40 1.21
CA GLN A 486 24.11 -12.70 1.75
C GLN A 486 23.16 -13.17 2.83
N LYS A 487 22.80 -14.46 2.75
CA LYS A 487 22.03 -15.15 3.76
C LYS A 487 22.89 -15.42 5.00
N GLU A 488 22.35 -15.11 6.18
CA GLU A 488 23.06 -15.25 7.45
C GLU A 488 22.42 -16.30 8.36
N ASP A 489 21.12 -16.60 8.15
CA ASP A 489 20.31 -17.51 8.99
C ASP A 489 20.37 -17.21 10.49
N THR A 490 20.51 -15.93 10.84
CA THR A 490 20.61 -15.44 12.22
C THR A 490 19.54 -14.38 12.52
N LEU A 491 19.13 -14.30 13.78
CA LEU A 491 18.26 -13.25 14.31
C LEU A 491 18.91 -12.61 15.53
N PRO A 492 18.82 -11.29 15.67
CA PRO A 492 18.30 -10.33 14.69
C PRO A 492 19.16 -10.26 13.43
N VAL A 493 18.55 -9.91 12.30
CA VAL A 493 19.25 -9.63 11.05
C VAL A 493 20.04 -8.35 11.19
N LEU A 494 21.35 -8.40 10.94
CA LEU A 494 22.18 -7.19 10.97
C LEU A 494 22.20 -6.53 9.59
N TYR A 495 21.88 -5.25 9.55
CA TYR A 495 21.97 -4.46 8.33
C TYR A 495 23.31 -3.72 8.31
N PRO A 496 24.21 -4.07 7.36
CA PRO A 496 25.49 -3.39 7.22
C PRO A 496 25.38 -1.92 6.83
N LEU A 497 24.30 -1.54 6.13
CA LEU A 497 23.99 -0.15 5.78
C LEU A 497 22.75 0.30 6.53
N ALA A 498 22.85 1.41 7.27
CA ALA A 498 21.69 2.16 7.67
C ALA A 498 21.27 3.09 6.53
N VAL A 499 19.97 3.26 6.29
CA VAL A 499 19.45 4.24 5.32
C VAL A 499 18.41 5.10 6.02
N LEU A 500 18.59 6.41 5.95
CA LEU A 500 17.71 7.38 6.57
C LEU A 500 16.99 8.18 5.48
N PRO A 501 15.65 8.32 5.56
CA PRO A 501 14.93 9.27 4.73
C PRO A 501 15.21 10.70 5.20
N MET A 502 15.05 11.68 4.30
CA MET A 502 15.22 13.08 4.63
C MET A 502 14.01 13.60 5.42
N THR A 503 14.12 13.59 6.75
CA THR A 503 13.10 14.10 7.67
C THR A 503 13.37 15.52 8.13
N SER A 504 12.39 16.15 8.82
CA SER A 504 12.53 17.53 9.31
C SER A 504 13.56 17.69 10.43
N TYR A 505 13.77 16.67 11.24
CA TYR A 505 14.71 16.69 12.38
C TYR A 505 16.10 16.13 12.04
N MET A 506 16.26 15.39 10.96
CA MET A 506 17.48 14.69 10.61
C MET A 506 18.69 15.62 10.42
N PRO A 507 18.60 16.81 9.77
CA PRO A 507 19.76 17.70 9.66
C PRO A 507 20.34 18.11 11.03
N ARG A 508 19.49 18.33 12.03
CA ARG A 508 19.95 18.65 13.39
C ARG A 508 20.77 17.50 13.99
N ASP A 509 20.28 16.28 13.86
CA ASP A 509 20.92 15.10 14.46
C ASP A 509 22.24 14.76 13.74
N VAL A 510 22.29 14.92 12.42
CA VAL A 510 23.50 14.78 11.60
C VAL A 510 24.57 15.81 11.99
N LEU A 511 24.19 17.08 12.07
CA LEU A 511 25.13 18.18 12.39
C LEU A 511 25.60 18.12 13.85
N ALA A 512 24.81 17.61 14.77
CA ALA A 512 25.18 17.38 16.14
C ALA A 512 26.27 16.29 16.28
N GLY A 513 26.42 15.40 15.32
CA GLY A 513 27.44 14.36 15.31
C GLY A 513 27.41 13.44 16.53
N GLY A 514 26.22 13.09 17.00
CA GLY A 514 26.02 12.27 18.19
C GLY A 514 26.66 10.89 18.12
N PRO A 515 26.72 10.14 19.23
CA PRO A 515 27.23 8.78 19.24
C PRO A 515 26.38 7.89 18.33
N ALA A 516 27.02 6.83 17.82
CA ALA A 516 26.28 5.86 16.99
C ALA A 516 25.09 5.27 17.77
N LEU A 517 23.94 5.18 17.08
CA LEU A 517 22.69 4.67 17.63
C LEU A 517 22.42 3.27 17.07
N LEU A 518 21.88 2.39 17.91
CA LEU A 518 21.32 1.11 17.43
C LEU A 518 19.81 1.28 17.27
N ASN A 519 19.32 1.11 16.07
CA ASN A 519 17.90 0.98 15.80
C ASN A 519 17.57 -0.52 15.75
N ASP A 520 16.87 -0.98 16.79
CA ASP A 520 16.37 -2.35 16.92
C ASP A 520 14.88 -2.35 16.60
N TYR A 521 14.54 -2.90 15.43
CA TYR A 521 13.15 -2.93 14.97
C TYR A 521 12.75 -4.35 14.55
N ARG A 522 11.79 -4.93 15.28
CA ARG A 522 11.21 -6.27 15.02
C ARG A 522 12.26 -7.39 14.95
N THR A 523 12.79 -7.63 13.75
CA THR A 523 13.72 -8.74 13.47
C THR A 523 15.05 -8.28 12.92
N HIS A 524 15.28 -6.96 12.78
CA HIS A 524 16.55 -6.44 12.31
C HIS A 524 17.12 -5.35 13.23
N ILE A 525 18.43 -5.22 13.14
CA ILE A 525 19.20 -4.16 13.82
C ILE A 525 20.02 -3.43 12.76
N MET A 526 19.96 -2.11 12.75
CA MET A 526 20.88 -1.25 12.00
C MET A 526 21.61 -0.27 12.93
N LYS A 527 22.88 -0.03 12.63
CA LYS A 527 23.70 0.94 13.34
C LYS A 527 23.70 2.25 12.56
N ILE A 528 23.11 3.28 13.12
CA ILE A 528 23.16 4.65 12.58
C ILE A 528 24.40 5.32 13.12
N ASP A 529 25.34 5.70 12.24
CA ASP A 529 26.58 6.37 12.59
C ASP A 529 26.67 7.71 11.86
N TYR A 530 26.41 8.78 12.57
CA TYR A 530 26.45 10.14 11.99
C TYR A 530 27.87 10.61 11.66
N GLY A 531 28.92 9.89 12.10
CA GLY A 531 30.32 10.12 11.71
C GLY A 531 30.69 9.47 10.37
N GLN A 532 29.87 8.54 9.84
CA GLN A 532 30.10 7.78 8.61
C GLN A 532 28.92 7.92 7.63
N ILE A 533 28.63 9.14 7.23
CA ILE A 533 27.49 9.45 6.35
C ILE A 533 27.93 9.43 4.90
N LEU A 534 27.09 8.87 4.03
CA LEU A 534 27.10 9.10 2.59
C LEU A 534 25.75 9.68 2.17
N ALA A 535 25.73 10.96 1.82
CA ALA A 535 24.54 11.66 1.41
C ALA A 535 24.36 11.58 -0.12
N MET A 536 23.14 11.30 -0.55
CA MET A 536 22.77 11.19 -1.97
C MET A 536 21.37 11.76 -2.20
N SER A 537 21.22 12.50 -3.29
CA SER A 537 19.99 13.20 -3.66
C SER A 537 19.69 13.05 -5.14
N GLN A 538 18.42 12.89 -5.47
CA GLN A 538 17.91 13.15 -6.80
C GLN A 538 17.02 14.39 -6.71
N PRO A 539 17.51 15.58 -7.11
CA PRO A 539 16.81 16.85 -6.86
C PRO A 539 15.44 16.94 -7.52
N THR A 540 15.33 16.42 -8.76
CA THR A 540 14.10 16.40 -9.55
C THR A 540 13.97 15.07 -10.28
N ASP A 541 12.78 14.75 -10.80
CA ASP A 541 12.52 13.52 -11.57
C ASP A 541 13.41 13.38 -12.82
N GLY A 542 13.85 14.49 -13.39
CA GLY A 542 14.70 14.51 -14.59
C GLY A 542 16.19 14.50 -14.29
N ALA A 543 16.61 14.87 -13.07
CA ALA A 543 18.01 14.93 -12.67
C ALA A 543 18.57 13.54 -12.38
N CYS A 544 19.90 13.42 -12.44
CA CYS A 544 20.59 12.23 -11.97
C CYS A 544 20.68 12.20 -10.43
N VAL A 545 21.05 11.04 -9.89
CA VAL A 545 21.37 10.93 -8.46
C VAL A 545 22.74 11.59 -8.21
N HIS A 546 22.78 12.56 -7.32
CA HIS A 546 24.02 13.21 -6.88
C HIS A 546 24.51 12.55 -5.60
N VAL A 547 25.69 11.93 -5.63
CA VAL A 547 26.37 11.39 -4.44
C VAL A 547 27.39 12.43 -4.01
N PHE A 548 27.18 13.04 -2.84
CA PHE A 548 27.98 14.21 -2.41
C PHE A 548 29.36 13.81 -1.92
N ASP A 549 30.37 14.59 -2.34
CA ASP A 549 31.66 14.68 -1.66
C ASP A 549 31.59 15.83 -0.63
N GLY A 550 31.56 15.51 0.65
CA GLY A 550 31.40 16.51 1.70
C GLY A 550 32.52 17.56 1.76
N ARG A 551 33.67 17.30 1.13
CA ARG A 551 34.77 18.30 1.02
C ARG A 551 34.40 19.39 0.01
N TRP A 552 33.67 19.04 -1.05
CA TRP A 552 33.25 19.94 -2.12
C TRP A 552 31.87 19.52 -2.65
N PRO A 553 30.81 19.68 -1.83
CA PRO A 553 29.48 19.29 -2.24
C PRO A 553 29.01 20.20 -3.39
N ARG A 554 28.59 19.57 -4.47
CA ARG A 554 28.01 20.24 -5.65
C ARG A 554 26.52 20.09 -5.60
N TYR A 555 25.83 21.22 -5.53
CA TYR A 555 24.39 21.22 -5.37
C TYR A 555 23.68 21.66 -6.65
N SER A 556 22.59 20.99 -6.94
CA SER A 556 21.61 21.46 -7.91
C SER A 556 21.02 22.81 -7.49
N SER A 557 20.57 23.63 -8.45
CA SER A 557 19.73 24.79 -8.15
C SER A 557 18.38 24.42 -7.55
N ASP A 558 17.92 23.19 -7.82
CA ASP A 558 16.64 22.63 -7.34
C ASP A 558 16.83 21.67 -6.16
N GLU A 559 18.00 21.73 -5.49
CA GLU A 559 18.33 20.83 -4.39
C GLU A 559 17.41 21.03 -3.18
N ASN A 560 17.08 19.92 -2.52
CA ASN A 560 16.31 19.98 -1.28
C ASN A 560 17.06 20.76 -0.21
N GLU A 561 16.40 21.74 0.41
CA GLU A 561 17.00 22.63 1.43
C GLU A 561 17.69 21.87 2.58
N ARG A 562 17.16 20.72 2.98
CA ARG A 562 17.74 19.89 4.04
C ARG A 562 19.01 19.18 3.57
N MET A 563 19.06 18.78 2.28
CA MET A 563 20.28 18.21 1.67
C MET A 563 21.41 19.23 1.61
N LEU A 564 21.11 20.52 1.39
CA LEU A 564 22.11 21.59 1.48
C LEU A 564 22.78 21.66 2.84
N LEU A 565 22.05 21.35 3.92
CA LEU A 565 22.59 21.37 5.29
C LEU A 565 23.52 20.17 5.58
N VAL A 566 23.20 18.98 5.06
CA VAL A 566 23.89 17.73 5.40
C VAL A 566 24.94 17.29 4.38
N GLY A 567 24.88 17.77 3.14
CA GLY A 567 25.80 17.34 2.07
C GLY A 567 27.27 17.53 2.41
N GLY A 568 27.61 18.58 3.17
CA GLY A 568 28.98 18.83 3.66
C GLY A 568 29.52 17.80 4.67
N THR A 569 28.66 16.95 5.24
CA THR A 569 29.07 15.87 6.15
C THR A 569 29.36 14.55 5.44
N SER A 570 29.05 14.46 4.13
CA SER A 570 29.15 13.25 3.33
C SER A 570 30.60 12.76 3.18
N LYS A 571 30.79 11.44 3.29
CA LYS A 571 32.10 10.76 3.24
C LYS A 571 32.21 9.95 1.97
N ILE A 572 32.59 10.60 0.85
CA ILE A 572 32.68 9.94 -0.47
C ILE A 572 33.65 8.75 -0.48
N GLN A 573 34.64 8.71 0.40
CA GLN A 573 35.59 7.60 0.55
C GLN A 573 34.92 6.28 1.00
N THR A 574 33.69 6.30 1.47
CA THR A 574 32.92 5.08 1.76
C THR A 574 32.44 4.37 0.50
N VAL A 575 32.48 5.02 -0.66
CA VAL A 575 32.28 4.41 -1.98
C VAL A 575 33.56 3.67 -2.35
N LEU A 576 33.48 2.34 -2.44
CA LEU A 576 34.62 1.48 -2.68
C LEU A 576 35.07 1.52 -4.15
N PRO A 577 36.37 1.33 -4.43
CA PRO A 577 36.87 1.22 -5.79
C PRO A 577 36.16 0.11 -6.59
N PRO A 578 36.04 0.25 -7.92
CA PRO A 578 35.42 -0.77 -8.74
C PRO A 578 36.20 -2.09 -8.69
N THR A 579 35.47 -3.20 -8.73
CA THR A 579 36.03 -4.55 -8.75
C THR A 579 35.86 -5.18 -10.13
N ALA A 580 36.54 -6.32 -10.37
CA ALA A 580 36.39 -7.05 -11.63
C ALA A 580 34.94 -7.53 -11.88
N ASN A 581 34.19 -7.78 -10.80
CA ASN A 581 32.78 -8.16 -10.86
C ASN A 581 31.95 -7.02 -10.24
N PRO A 582 31.44 -6.07 -11.04
CA PRO A 582 30.65 -4.97 -10.52
C PRO A 582 29.35 -5.46 -9.90
N ILE A 583 28.99 -4.87 -8.77
CA ILE A 583 27.72 -5.15 -8.11
C ILE A 583 26.58 -4.65 -8.98
N GLN A 584 25.56 -5.47 -9.13
CA GLN A 584 24.33 -5.14 -9.86
C GLN A 584 23.10 -5.37 -9.00
N PRO A 585 22.07 -4.54 -9.10
CA PRO A 585 20.81 -4.76 -8.44
C PRO A 585 20.19 -6.10 -8.85
N PRO A 586 19.63 -6.89 -7.92
CA PRO A 586 18.95 -8.13 -8.25
C PRO A 586 17.74 -7.88 -9.17
N ALA A 587 17.70 -8.57 -10.32
CA ALA A 587 16.68 -8.34 -11.35
C ALA A 587 15.24 -8.63 -10.87
N ILE A 588 15.05 -9.48 -9.87
CA ILE A 588 13.73 -9.79 -9.31
C ILE A 588 13.09 -8.55 -8.67
N GLN A 589 13.87 -7.73 -7.95
CA GLN A 589 13.38 -6.54 -7.26
C GLN A 589 13.53 -5.27 -8.10
N PHE A 590 14.63 -5.16 -8.85
CA PHE A 590 14.98 -3.91 -9.54
C PHE A 590 14.78 -3.95 -11.05
N GLY A 591 14.31 -5.08 -11.59
CA GLY A 591 14.17 -5.27 -13.03
C GLY A 591 15.51 -5.38 -13.76
N VAL A 592 15.45 -5.28 -15.08
CA VAL A 592 16.64 -5.26 -15.93
C VAL A 592 17.31 -3.88 -15.88
N GLU A 593 18.62 -3.86 -16.15
CA GLU A 593 19.38 -2.60 -16.23
C GLU A 593 18.71 -1.63 -17.22
N PRO A 594 18.44 -0.37 -16.79
CA PRO A 594 17.88 0.63 -17.68
C PRO A 594 18.82 0.98 -18.86
N ALA A 595 18.25 1.44 -19.96
CA ALA A 595 19.03 1.95 -21.07
C ALA A 595 20.01 3.05 -20.61
N HIS A 596 21.24 3.01 -21.14
CA HIS A 596 22.31 3.93 -20.77
C HIS A 596 22.03 5.35 -21.32
N GLY A 597 21.25 6.12 -20.56
CA GLY A 597 21.02 7.55 -20.77
C GLY A 597 22.13 8.41 -20.18
N TRP A 598 21.90 9.74 -20.11
CA TRP A 598 22.86 10.69 -19.55
C TRP A 598 23.37 10.29 -18.16
N CYS A 599 22.48 9.90 -17.25
CA CYS A 599 22.84 9.57 -15.88
C CYS A 599 23.80 8.39 -15.77
N TYR A 600 23.77 7.42 -16.70
CA TYR A 600 24.80 6.37 -16.73
C TYR A 600 26.20 6.96 -16.94
N TYR A 601 26.38 7.80 -17.94
CA TYR A 601 27.67 8.43 -18.23
C TYR A 601 28.11 9.37 -17.12
N TYR A 602 27.18 10.11 -16.56
CA TYR A 602 27.42 11.00 -15.41
C TYR A 602 27.94 10.21 -14.19
N GLN A 603 27.26 9.13 -13.77
CA GLN A 603 27.67 8.33 -12.63
C GLN A 603 29.06 7.69 -12.81
N LYS A 604 29.34 7.20 -14.03
CA LYS A 604 30.64 6.66 -14.37
C LYS A 604 31.72 7.75 -14.40
N ALA A 605 31.40 8.95 -14.88
CA ALA A 605 32.30 10.10 -14.90
C ALA A 605 32.63 10.58 -13.46
N GLU A 606 31.64 10.65 -12.58
CA GLU A 606 31.84 10.98 -11.16
C GLU A 606 32.75 9.93 -10.45
N LEU A 607 32.58 8.65 -10.77
CA LEU A 607 33.45 7.59 -10.25
C LEU A 607 34.87 7.74 -10.76
N ALA A 608 35.07 7.96 -12.06
CA ALA A 608 36.37 8.16 -12.67
C ALA A 608 37.04 9.43 -12.11
N LEU A 609 36.28 10.50 -11.89
CA LEU A 609 36.76 11.73 -11.27
C LEU A 609 37.24 11.50 -9.82
N GLN A 610 36.49 10.74 -9.02
CA GLN A 610 36.91 10.35 -7.67
C GLN A 610 38.25 9.62 -7.67
N LEU A 611 38.54 8.85 -8.73
CA LEU A 611 39.80 8.15 -8.94
C LEU A 611 40.88 9.00 -9.64
N SER A 612 40.59 10.28 -9.92
CA SER A 612 41.46 11.20 -10.66
C SER A 612 41.78 10.76 -12.09
N ASP A 613 40.92 9.92 -12.69
CA ASP A 613 41.06 9.46 -14.08
C ASP A 613 40.32 10.41 -15.04
N TYR A 614 40.92 11.58 -15.29
CA TYR A 614 40.37 12.60 -16.17
C TYR A 614 40.20 12.12 -17.62
N GLN A 615 41.08 11.17 -18.07
CA GLN A 615 40.98 10.63 -19.41
C GLN A 615 39.73 9.76 -19.59
N ALA A 616 39.41 8.94 -18.60
CA ALA A 616 38.16 8.16 -18.59
C ALA A 616 36.93 9.09 -18.59
N VAL A 617 36.93 10.16 -17.78
CA VAL A 617 35.84 11.15 -17.78
C VAL A 617 35.67 11.77 -19.16
N SER A 618 36.76 12.20 -19.84
CA SER A 618 36.71 12.81 -21.18
C SER A 618 36.17 11.81 -22.23
N THR A 619 36.54 10.53 -22.12
CA THR A 619 36.05 9.47 -22.98
C THR A 619 34.53 9.26 -22.81
N LEU A 620 34.04 9.21 -21.57
CA LEU A 620 32.60 9.09 -21.24
C LEU A 620 31.83 10.30 -21.79
N GLY A 621 32.36 11.52 -21.64
CA GLY A 621 31.76 12.74 -22.21
C GLY A 621 31.65 12.67 -23.73
N THR A 622 32.68 12.11 -24.40
CA THR A 622 32.65 11.90 -25.85
C THR A 622 31.59 10.90 -26.28
N GLN A 623 31.45 9.81 -25.52
CA GLN A 623 30.43 8.80 -25.77
C GLN A 623 29.03 9.37 -25.58
N ALA A 624 28.77 10.11 -24.49
CA ALA A 624 27.49 10.74 -24.22
C ALA A 624 27.14 11.75 -25.33
N ALA A 625 28.12 12.56 -25.79
CA ALA A 625 27.94 13.53 -26.88
C ALA A 625 27.61 12.82 -28.21
N SER A 626 28.26 11.69 -28.53
CA SER A 626 27.99 10.91 -29.75
C SER A 626 26.55 10.38 -29.81
N LEU A 627 25.93 10.19 -28.67
CA LEU A 627 24.53 9.79 -28.50
C LEU A 627 23.56 10.99 -28.36
N SER A 628 24.07 12.21 -28.49
CA SER A 628 23.31 13.46 -28.32
C SER A 628 22.63 13.55 -26.92
N LEU A 629 23.21 12.94 -25.90
CA LEU A 629 22.70 12.97 -24.51
C LEU A 629 23.07 14.31 -23.87
N GLN A 630 22.14 14.82 -23.06
CA GLN A 630 22.35 16.04 -22.28
C GLN A 630 21.71 15.88 -20.89
N PRO A 631 22.26 16.57 -19.85
CA PRO A 631 21.64 16.60 -18.53
C PRO A 631 20.34 17.41 -18.53
N ALA A 632 19.44 17.00 -17.65
CA ALA A 632 18.32 17.84 -17.24
C ALA A 632 18.76 18.91 -16.24
N ASP A 633 19.75 18.60 -15.39
CA ASP A 633 20.35 19.52 -14.43
C ASP A 633 21.74 19.98 -14.90
N PRO A 634 21.96 21.30 -15.12
CA PRO A 634 23.24 21.81 -15.60
C PRO A 634 24.45 21.51 -14.70
N VAL A 635 24.27 21.29 -13.38
CA VAL A 635 25.36 20.94 -12.47
C VAL A 635 26.06 19.64 -12.87
N GLU A 636 25.36 18.75 -13.54
CA GLU A 636 25.86 17.44 -14.01
C GLU A 636 26.95 17.56 -15.09
N TRP A 637 27.20 18.76 -15.64
CA TRP A 637 28.36 19.04 -16.49
C TRP A 637 29.68 19.16 -15.71
N MET A 638 29.63 19.38 -14.39
CA MET A 638 30.82 19.69 -13.59
C MET A 638 31.95 18.65 -13.65
N PRO A 639 31.72 17.31 -13.61
CA PRO A 639 32.80 16.34 -13.75
C PRO A 639 33.52 16.46 -15.09
N PHE A 640 32.79 16.76 -16.19
CA PHE A 640 33.35 16.93 -17.52
C PHE A 640 34.16 18.24 -17.63
N VAL A 641 33.66 19.33 -17.04
CA VAL A 641 34.42 20.61 -16.95
C VAL A 641 35.75 20.39 -16.26
N GLN A 642 35.77 19.69 -15.13
CA GLN A 642 37.00 19.40 -14.39
C GLN A 642 37.99 18.59 -15.23
N ALA A 643 37.51 17.55 -15.92
CA ALA A 643 38.38 16.71 -16.74
C ALA A 643 38.91 17.46 -17.96
N TYR A 644 38.07 18.23 -18.68
CA TYR A 644 38.50 19.02 -19.83
C TYR A 644 39.49 20.10 -19.43
N ALA A 645 39.29 20.75 -18.29
CA ALA A 645 40.22 21.73 -17.77
C ALA A 645 41.57 21.09 -17.39
N ALA A 646 41.58 19.93 -16.71
CA ALA A 646 42.81 19.23 -16.36
C ALA A 646 43.57 18.69 -17.57
N LEU A 647 42.88 18.26 -18.62
CA LEU A 647 43.47 17.74 -19.85
C LEU A 647 43.86 18.84 -20.85
N GLY A 648 43.46 20.08 -20.61
CA GLY A 648 43.63 21.17 -21.55
C GLY A 648 42.81 21.07 -22.82
N ASP A 649 41.69 20.35 -22.80
CA ASP A 649 40.76 20.19 -23.95
C ASP A 649 39.86 21.41 -24.09
N GLN A 650 40.41 22.44 -24.70
CA GLN A 650 39.77 23.75 -24.84
C GLN A 650 38.47 23.74 -25.65
N PRO A 651 38.33 22.99 -26.75
CA PRO A 651 37.07 22.95 -27.51
C PRO A 651 35.90 22.41 -26.65
N ARG A 652 36.11 21.28 -25.95
CA ARG A 652 35.06 20.68 -25.12
C ARG A 652 34.79 21.49 -23.85
N LEU A 653 35.83 22.09 -23.28
CA LEU A 653 35.70 22.96 -22.12
C LEU A 653 34.82 24.19 -22.45
N SER A 654 35.06 24.82 -23.60
CA SER A 654 34.27 25.98 -24.06
C SER A 654 32.81 25.58 -24.31
N GLN A 655 32.58 24.40 -24.88
CA GLN A 655 31.24 23.85 -25.06
C GLN A 655 30.50 23.62 -23.72
N ALA A 656 31.15 22.98 -22.75
CA ALA A 656 30.61 22.75 -21.41
C ALA A 656 30.39 24.08 -20.66
N ALA A 657 31.29 25.04 -20.78
CA ALA A 657 31.15 26.37 -20.20
C ALA A 657 29.87 27.05 -20.67
N GLY A 658 29.56 26.97 -21.98
CA GLY A 658 28.32 27.53 -22.54
C GLY A 658 27.02 26.93 -21.93
N LYS A 659 27.10 25.76 -21.26
CA LYS A 659 25.97 25.13 -20.57
C LYS A 659 25.86 25.55 -19.10
N ILE A 660 26.98 25.89 -18.44
CA ILE A 660 27.05 26.22 -17.01
C ILE A 660 26.94 27.71 -16.77
N THR A 661 27.66 28.53 -17.55
CA THR A 661 27.81 29.99 -17.35
C THR A 661 26.50 30.79 -17.39
N PRO A 662 25.43 30.37 -18.07
CA PRO A 662 24.15 31.07 -17.97
C PRO A 662 23.60 31.11 -16.52
N THR A 663 23.96 30.14 -15.67
CA THR A 663 23.55 30.09 -14.26
C THR A 663 24.68 30.65 -13.39
N ARG A 664 24.48 31.84 -12.81
CA ARG A 664 25.52 32.54 -12.04
C ARG A 664 26.09 31.70 -10.89
N SER A 665 25.25 30.99 -10.13
CA SER A 665 25.68 30.12 -9.03
C SER A 665 26.61 29.01 -9.53
N LEU A 666 26.26 28.34 -10.61
CA LEU A 666 27.05 27.26 -11.22
C LEU A 666 28.37 27.79 -11.83
N LYS A 667 28.38 28.99 -12.36
CA LYS A 667 29.61 29.64 -12.84
C LYS A 667 30.59 29.86 -11.69
N VAL A 668 30.11 30.41 -10.55
CA VAL A 668 30.91 30.63 -9.33
C VAL A 668 31.41 29.29 -8.80
N GLU A 669 30.56 28.27 -8.74
CA GLU A 669 30.92 26.93 -8.28
C GLU A 669 31.99 26.30 -9.18
N ALA A 670 31.88 26.42 -10.52
CA ALA A 670 32.88 25.93 -11.44
C ALA A 670 34.23 26.67 -11.24
N CYS A 671 34.21 27.99 -11.05
CA CYS A 671 35.42 28.75 -10.73
C CYS A 671 36.09 28.26 -9.46
N THR A 672 35.31 28.13 -8.33
CA THR A 672 35.82 27.66 -7.04
C THR A 672 36.37 26.24 -7.15
N THR A 673 35.71 25.37 -7.89
CA THR A 673 36.15 23.98 -8.11
C THR A 673 37.49 23.96 -8.87
N LEU A 674 37.64 24.70 -9.94
CA LEU A 674 38.87 24.76 -10.70
C LEU A 674 40.04 25.35 -9.87
N GLN A 675 39.82 26.41 -9.11
CA GLN A 675 40.81 26.97 -8.17
C GLN A 675 41.24 25.98 -7.11
N THR A 676 40.28 25.20 -6.60
CA THR A 676 40.57 24.13 -5.65
C THR A 676 41.43 23.01 -6.27
N MET A 677 41.10 22.57 -7.48
CA MET A 677 41.92 21.61 -8.22
C MET A 677 43.35 22.10 -8.42
N GLN A 678 43.50 23.35 -8.77
CA GLN A 678 44.82 24.01 -8.97
C GLN A 678 45.60 24.05 -7.64
N SER A 679 44.97 24.40 -6.52
CA SER A 679 45.58 24.40 -5.22
C SER A 679 46.03 23.01 -4.74
N LEU A 680 45.40 21.94 -5.25
CA LEU A 680 45.76 20.54 -5.03
C LEU A 680 46.80 19.99 -6.01
N GLY A 681 47.34 20.86 -6.89
CA GLY A 681 48.41 20.52 -7.80
C GLY A 681 47.96 20.03 -9.19
N THR A 682 46.66 20.08 -9.50
CA THR A 682 46.19 19.76 -10.85
C THR A 682 46.43 20.98 -11.76
N PRO A 683 47.19 20.86 -12.85
CA PRO A 683 47.44 21.98 -13.75
C PRO A 683 46.12 22.40 -14.46
N ILE A 684 45.71 23.65 -14.25
CA ILE A 684 44.53 24.24 -14.90
C ILE A 684 45.00 25.32 -15.85
N THR A 685 44.43 25.36 -17.07
CA THR A 685 44.81 26.36 -18.07
C THR A 685 44.26 27.76 -17.69
N ALA A 686 45.00 28.83 -18.01
CA ALA A 686 44.52 30.21 -17.81
C ALA A 686 43.20 30.48 -18.51
N GLN A 687 42.96 29.85 -19.66
CA GLN A 687 41.71 29.97 -20.39
C GLN A 687 40.53 29.33 -19.61
N ALA A 688 40.74 28.24 -18.86
CA ALA A 688 39.69 27.66 -18.02
C ALA A 688 39.28 28.62 -16.88
N GLU A 689 40.27 29.33 -16.29
CA GLU A 689 40.00 30.38 -15.30
C GLU A 689 39.23 31.54 -15.91
N ASP A 690 39.60 31.95 -17.12
CA ASP A 690 38.95 33.06 -17.84
C ASP A 690 37.48 32.76 -18.15
N LEU A 691 37.14 31.53 -18.51
CA LEU A 691 35.77 31.11 -18.83
C LEU A 691 34.81 31.16 -17.63
N PHE A 692 35.30 30.81 -16.45
CA PHE A 692 34.46 30.64 -15.27
C PHE A 692 34.66 31.68 -14.18
N CYS A 693 35.87 32.26 -14.07
CA CYS A 693 36.22 33.17 -12.96
C CYS A 693 36.13 34.66 -13.33
N LYS A 694 36.11 34.99 -14.64
CA LYS A 694 35.88 36.36 -15.12
C LYS A 694 34.47 36.48 -15.68
#